data_23904092c4b73c304c0caee8ff021ac2
#
_entry.id   23904092c4b73c304c0caee8ff021ac2
#
_cell.length_a   1.000
_cell.length_b   1.000
_cell.length_c   1.000
_cell.angle_alpha   90.00
_cell.angle_beta   90.00
_cell.angle_gamma   90.00
#
_symmetry.space_group_name_H-M   'P 1'
#
loop_
_entity.id
_entity.type
_entity.pdbx_description
1 polymer ?
#
loop_
_entity_poly.entity_id
_entity_poly.type
_entity_poly.pdbx_seq_one_letter_code
_entity_poly.pdbx_strand_id
1 'polypeptide(L)'
;MTENPLPADFAADSAPQGAEPPIIRVSDVSFTYDGETLALSGASVRIARGEFVCVLGGNGSGKSTLAKHLNALLVPDKGRVEVCGMDTSERQHTYAIRQSAGMVFQNPDDQLVASLVEDDVAFGPENLGVPTAELRERVAQRLQDVGLSGFEKHETHALSGGQKQRVAIAGALAMNPEILILDEASAMLDPRGRKGLMRVVRSLNDQGMTVVMITHFMEEAALADRVIVLDGGKVARVGTPEEVLIDVDALSALNLEVPFAAELSQALRRAGVPVIAAVTEEALAESVLSVFSSHAAAASSAHENAAPQGSSGGKTLAEKASASPFAPKANTAAGATDCAKFPASPTASTDGDVLIWLENVSFTYDAAEARRQRKAGKKPAPKQSKWGNSPEALWALDNVSLKVRKGEFLGIAGHTGSGKSTLIQHMNGILHPTSGRVVAFESDIAEKGAANDVRGRVGVVFQYPENQLFAATVAEDVAFGPRNLGLSEEEVSKRVERSLSTVGLNPEEIAARSPFELSGGQQRRVAFAGVLAMEPEVLVLDEPAAGLDPKARKSFLDMVSHLHEEGLTVVMVSHNMDDLANLCDRVAVMSEGKLLMEGTPAEVFSRADELTAVGLATTSPEHFANLLREGGLPMPHEGLATEDSIVAYLRGLI
;
A
#
# COMPACT_ATOMS: atom_id res chain seq x y z
N MET A 1 -24.26 22.00 6.88
CA MET A 1 -23.84 20.75 7.56
C MET A 1 -25.07 20.20 8.22
N THR A 2 -25.76 19.30 7.57
CA THR A 2 -26.90 18.57 8.16
C THR A 2 -26.32 17.37 8.86
N GLU A 3 -26.35 17.39 10.21
CA GLU A 3 -26.05 16.19 11.02
C GLU A 3 -26.99 15.08 10.55
N ASN A 4 -26.41 14.07 9.92
CA ASN A 4 -27.11 12.83 9.65
C ASN A 4 -27.15 12.07 10.97
N PRO A 5 -28.29 11.88 11.64
CA PRO A 5 -28.32 11.22 12.93
C PRO A 5 -27.86 9.77 12.75
N LEU A 6 -26.97 9.31 13.65
CA LEU A 6 -26.59 7.91 13.76
C LEU A 6 -27.86 7.03 13.74
N PRO A 7 -27.86 5.87 13.06
CA PRO A 7 -29.01 4.96 13.07
C PRO A 7 -29.47 4.70 14.50
N ALA A 8 -30.79 4.70 14.72
CA ALA A 8 -31.41 4.62 16.05
C ALA A 8 -30.99 3.40 16.90
N ASP A 9 -30.44 2.36 16.27
CA ASP A 9 -29.92 1.16 16.93
C ASP A 9 -28.65 1.39 17.78
N PHE A 10 -27.99 2.53 17.62
CA PHE A 10 -26.79 2.89 18.41
C PHE A 10 -27.10 3.82 19.59
N ALA A 11 -28.27 4.44 19.60
CA ALA A 11 -28.64 5.48 20.61
C ALA A 11 -29.42 4.95 21.82
N ALA A 12 -29.81 3.68 21.85
CA ALA A 12 -30.61 3.14 22.95
C ALA A 12 -30.12 1.78 23.45
N ASP A 13 -30.19 1.59 24.74
CA ASP A 13 -29.90 0.36 25.52
C ASP A 13 -30.92 -0.79 25.22
N SER A 14 -31.71 -0.69 24.16
CA SER A 14 -32.75 -1.63 23.76
C SER A 14 -32.28 -2.49 22.60
N ALA A 15 -31.54 -3.57 22.89
CA ALA A 15 -31.45 -4.67 21.95
C ALA A 15 -32.86 -5.27 21.74
N PRO A 16 -33.23 -5.69 20.51
CA PRO A 16 -34.47 -6.41 20.29
C PRO A 16 -34.49 -7.64 21.22
N GLN A 17 -35.64 -7.85 21.88
CA GLN A 17 -35.82 -8.98 22.81
C GLN A 17 -35.56 -10.30 22.07
N GLY A 18 -34.45 -11.00 22.41
CA GLY A 18 -34.05 -12.27 21.82
C GLY A 18 -32.73 -12.25 21.03
N ALA A 19 -32.06 -11.10 20.85
CA ALA A 19 -30.73 -11.08 20.24
C ALA A 19 -29.67 -11.51 21.27
N GLU A 20 -28.68 -12.31 20.82
CA GLU A 20 -27.52 -12.64 21.64
C GLU A 20 -26.76 -11.37 22.05
N PRO A 21 -26.26 -11.30 23.30
CA PRO A 21 -25.51 -10.13 23.74
C PRO A 21 -24.24 -9.95 22.88
N PRO A 22 -23.87 -8.71 22.53
CA PRO A 22 -22.66 -8.47 21.75
C PRO A 22 -21.43 -8.97 22.52
N ILE A 23 -20.46 -9.51 21.80
CA ILE A 23 -19.20 -9.98 22.40
C ILE A 23 -18.33 -8.83 22.86
N ILE A 24 -18.44 -7.65 22.19
CA ILE A 24 -17.81 -6.39 22.58
C ILE A 24 -18.88 -5.31 22.68
N ARG A 25 -18.86 -4.57 23.78
CA ARG A 25 -19.69 -3.39 23.98
C ARG A 25 -18.84 -2.22 24.46
N VAL A 26 -18.81 -1.14 23.70
CA VAL A 26 -18.20 0.15 24.04
C VAL A 26 -19.33 1.16 24.21
N SER A 27 -19.41 1.82 25.36
CA SER A 27 -20.53 2.73 25.71
C SER A 27 -19.99 4.05 26.19
N ASP A 28 -20.17 5.11 25.41
CA ASP A 28 -19.84 6.52 25.71
C ASP A 28 -18.40 6.71 26.19
N VAL A 29 -17.45 6.03 25.54
CA VAL A 29 -16.04 5.99 25.95
C VAL A 29 -15.33 7.27 25.55
N SER A 30 -14.68 7.90 26.56
CA SER A 30 -13.75 9.01 26.35
C SER A 30 -12.43 8.70 27.02
N PHE A 31 -11.34 9.09 26.37
CA PHE A 31 -9.97 8.82 26.84
C PHE A 31 -8.99 9.87 26.35
N THR A 32 -8.02 10.23 27.20
CA THR A 32 -6.90 11.12 26.88
C THR A 32 -5.59 10.52 27.37
N TYR A 33 -4.48 10.75 26.63
CA TYR A 33 -3.13 10.35 27.06
C TYR A 33 -2.44 11.40 27.93
N ASP A 34 -2.75 12.66 27.73
CA ASP A 34 -2.07 13.83 28.34
C ASP A 34 -2.97 14.65 29.27
N GLY A 35 -4.24 14.31 29.36
CA GLY A 35 -5.24 15.06 30.13
C GLY A 35 -5.83 16.28 29.40
N GLU A 36 -5.33 16.63 28.22
CA GLU A 36 -5.75 17.81 27.45
C GLU A 36 -6.48 17.42 26.16
N THR A 37 -5.89 16.52 25.37
CA THR A 37 -6.41 16.14 24.04
C THR A 37 -7.15 14.80 24.11
N LEU A 38 -8.44 14.80 23.74
CA LEU A 38 -9.24 13.58 23.71
C LEU A 38 -8.86 12.71 22.50
N ALA A 39 -8.33 11.52 22.77
CA ALA A 39 -8.09 10.50 21.75
C ALA A 39 -9.37 9.72 21.39
N LEU A 40 -10.29 9.57 22.35
CA LEU A 40 -11.67 9.12 22.14
C LEU A 40 -12.62 10.08 22.84
N SER A 41 -13.77 10.37 22.22
CA SER A 41 -14.74 11.37 22.69
C SER A 41 -16.18 10.85 22.54
N GLY A 42 -16.68 10.14 23.54
CA GLY A 42 -18.02 9.59 23.55
C GLY A 42 -18.25 8.46 22.53
N ALA A 43 -17.21 7.67 22.25
CA ALA A 43 -17.29 6.59 21.28
C ALA A 43 -18.20 5.45 21.80
N SER A 44 -19.13 4.99 20.96
CA SER A 44 -20.03 3.87 21.26
C SER A 44 -20.02 2.87 20.09
N VAL A 45 -19.72 1.60 20.38
CA VAL A 45 -19.60 0.53 19.40
C VAL A 45 -20.14 -0.79 20.01
N ARG A 46 -20.82 -1.59 19.20
CA ARG A 46 -21.24 -2.96 19.55
C ARG A 46 -20.75 -3.91 18.47
N ILE A 47 -20.16 -5.05 18.83
CA ILE A 47 -19.70 -6.06 17.89
C ILE A 47 -20.33 -7.40 18.28
N ALA A 48 -20.96 -8.05 17.31
CA ALA A 48 -21.59 -9.35 17.53
C ALA A 48 -20.54 -10.47 17.52
N ARG A 49 -20.88 -11.62 18.10
CA ARG A 49 -20.03 -12.81 18.06
C ARG A 49 -19.92 -13.33 16.62
N GLY A 50 -18.69 -13.64 16.18
CA GLY A 50 -18.40 -14.12 14.82
C GLY A 50 -18.46 -13.03 13.74
N GLU A 51 -18.65 -11.77 14.11
CA GLU A 51 -18.67 -10.66 13.16
C GLU A 51 -17.24 -10.25 12.76
N PHE A 52 -17.05 -9.97 11.48
CA PHE A 52 -15.85 -9.32 10.97
C PHE A 52 -16.10 -7.82 10.80
N VAL A 53 -15.52 -7.02 11.69
CA VAL A 53 -15.64 -5.56 11.69
C VAL A 53 -14.35 -4.91 11.25
N CYS A 54 -14.45 -3.98 10.30
CA CYS A 54 -13.34 -3.13 9.90
C CYS A 54 -13.49 -1.73 10.49
N VAL A 55 -12.41 -1.19 11.07
CA VAL A 55 -12.35 0.16 11.65
C VAL A 55 -11.45 1.03 10.78
N LEU A 56 -12.04 2.05 10.15
CA LEU A 56 -11.39 3.04 9.31
C LEU A 56 -11.28 4.40 10.02
N GLY A 57 -10.41 5.27 9.53
CA GLY A 57 -10.25 6.65 10.03
C GLY A 57 -8.87 7.20 9.68
N GLY A 58 -8.72 8.52 9.66
CA GLY A 58 -7.43 9.18 9.46
C GLY A 58 -6.44 8.94 10.61
N ASN A 59 -5.19 9.36 10.44
CA ASN A 59 -4.22 9.32 11.53
C ASN A 59 -4.68 10.21 12.69
N GLY A 60 -4.55 9.71 13.92
CA GLY A 60 -5.03 10.42 15.12
C GLY A 60 -6.54 10.34 15.35
N SER A 61 -7.32 9.62 14.54
CA SER A 61 -8.78 9.49 14.73
C SER A 61 -9.20 8.61 15.92
N GLY A 62 -8.24 7.95 16.61
CA GLY A 62 -8.51 7.14 17.80
C GLY A 62 -8.61 5.63 17.57
N LYS A 63 -8.35 5.11 16.35
CA LYS A 63 -8.47 3.67 16.01
C LYS A 63 -7.65 2.75 16.92
N SER A 64 -6.34 2.96 17.01
CA SER A 64 -5.46 2.15 17.86
C SER A 64 -5.77 2.34 19.34
N THR A 65 -6.26 3.54 19.74
CA THR A 65 -6.74 3.78 21.10
C THR A 65 -7.97 2.93 21.40
N LEU A 66 -8.93 2.87 20.47
CA LEU A 66 -10.09 1.98 20.60
C LEU A 66 -9.65 0.52 20.70
N ALA A 67 -8.79 0.03 19.80
CA ALA A 67 -8.27 -1.35 19.84
C ALA A 67 -7.63 -1.71 21.18
N LYS A 68 -6.83 -0.82 21.76
CA LYS A 68 -6.18 -1.02 23.06
C LYS A 68 -7.19 -1.09 24.22
N HIS A 69 -8.35 -0.44 24.12
CA HIS A 69 -9.43 -0.60 25.08
C HIS A 69 -10.10 -1.98 24.98
N LEU A 70 -10.24 -2.52 23.74
CA LEU A 70 -10.87 -3.83 23.51
C LEU A 70 -10.04 -5.00 24.06
N ASN A 71 -8.74 -4.79 24.31
CA ASN A 71 -7.83 -5.79 24.90
C ASN A 71 -7.46 -5.46 26.35
N ALA A 72 -8.12 -4.47 26.98
CA ALA A 72 -7.81 -3.98 28.32
C ALA A 72 -6.33 -3.56 28.51
N LEU A 73 -5.67 -3.06 27.46
CA LEU A 73 -4.36 -2.36 27.55
C LEU A 73 -4.55 -0.94 28.06
N LEU A 74 -5.68 -0.31 27.70
CA LEU A 74 -6.11 0.98 28.22
C LEU A 74 -7.46 0.80 28.92
N VAL A 75 -7.69 1.64 29.93
CA VAL A 75 -8.96 1.75 30.66
C VAL A 75 -9.54 3.13 30.35
N PRO A 76 -10.83 3.25 30.01
CA PRO A 76 -11.41 4.53 29.66
C PRO A 76 -11.48 5.49 30.86
N ASP A 77 -11.31 6.81 30.61
CA ASP A 77 -11.52 7.84 31.63
C ASP A 77 -13.00 8.04 31.95
N LYS A 78 -13.86 7.87 30.92
CA LYS A 78 -15.33 7.91 31.00
C LYS A 78 -15.94 6.84 30.12
N GLY A 79 -17.15 6.42 30.49
CA GLY A 79 -17.87 5.37 29.78
C GLY A 79 -17.45 3.98 30.25
N ARG A 80 -17.76 2.97 29.44
CA ARG A 80 -17.56 1.56 29.79
C ARG A 80 -17.21 0.72 28.57
N VAL A 81 -16.28 -0.22 28.76
CA VAL A 81 -15.93 -1.24 27.76
C VAL A 81 -16.13 -2.62 28.37
N GLU A 82 -16.94 -3.44 27.72
CA GLU A 82 -17.20 -4.84 28.08
C GLU A 82 -16.73 -5.75 26.93
N VAL A 83 -15.93 -6.77 27.27
CA VAL A 83 -15.41 -7.77 26.33
C VAL A 83 -15.73 -9.16 26.88
N CYS A 84 -16.42 -9.99 26.09
CA CYS A 84 -16.92 -11.29 26.55
C CYS A 84 -17.72 -11.20 27.86
N GLY A 85 -18.49 -10.11 28.07
CA GLY A 85 -19.27 -9.85 29.27
C GLY A 85 -18.43 -9.38 30.47
N MET A 86 -17.13 -9.16 30.32
CA MET A 86 -16.20 -8.70 31.36
C MET A 86 -15.90 -7.21 31.19
N ASP A 87 -15.98 -6.43 32.25
CA ASP A 87 -15.64 -5.00 32.27
C ASP A 87 -14.12 -4.82 32.29
N THR A 88 -13.58 -4.01 31.36
CA THR A 88 -12.13 -3.75 31.24
C THR A 88 -11.57 -2.90 32.38
N SER A 89 -12.41 -2.17 33.13
CA SER A 89 -12.01 -1.40 34.28
C SER A 89 -11.71 -2.25 35.53
N GLU A 90 -12.23 -3.49 35.57
CA GLU A 90 -12.03 -4.42 36.65
C GLU A 90 -10.72 -5.20 36.48
N ARG A 91 -9.70 -4.87 37.27
CA ARG A 91 -8.36 -5.49 37.19
C ARG A 91 -8.37 -7.02 37.23
N GLN A 92 -9.32 -7.63 37.94
CA GLN A 92 -9.47 -9.08 38.00
C GLN A 92 -9.82 -9.71 36.66
N HIS A 93 -10.45 -8.97 35.74
CA HIS A 93 -10.83 -9.43 34.39
C HIS A 93 -9.72 -9.27 33.35
N THR A 94 -8.71 -8.44 33.60
CA THR A 94 -7.69 -8.07 32.61
C THR A 94 -7.02 -9.29 31.99
N TYR A 95 -6.68 -10.30 32.81
CA TYR A 95 -6.03 -11.51 32.29
C TYR A 95 -6.95 -12.35 31.38
N ALA A 96 -8.19 -12.55 31.81
CA ALA A 96 -9.19 -13.29 31.03
C ALA A 96 -9.56 -12.55 29.73
N ILE A 97 -9.68 -11.21 29.78
CA ILE A 97 -9.94 -10.41 28.58
C ILE A 97 -8.78 -10.55 27.58
N ARG A 98 -7.52 -10.43 28.02
CA ARG A 98 -6.34 -10.58 27.14
C ARG A 98 -6.18 -11.99 26.57
N GLN A 99 -6.64 -13.00 27.27
CA GLN A 99 -6.71 -14.37 26.76
C GLN A 99 -7.79 -14.50 25.68
N SER A 100 -8.97 -13.91 25.90
CA SER A 100 -10.11 -14.00 24.97
C SER A 100 -9.97 -13.07 23.77
N ALA A 101 -9.25 -11.96 23.89
CA ALA A 101 -9.05 -10.96 22.83
C ALA A 101 -7.55 -10.84 22.49
N GLY A 102 -7.09 -11.67 21.54
CA GLY A 102 -5.73 -11.62 21.00
C GLY A 102 -5.53 -10.36 20.17
N MET A 103 -4.42 -9.65 20.39
CA MET A 103 -4.11 -8.43 19.65
C MET A 103 -2.79 -8.56 18.91
N VAL A 104 -2.77 -8.08 17.66
CA VAL A 104 -1.58 -7.96 16.83
C VAL A 104 -1.34 -6.49 16.57
N PHE A 105 -0.14 -6.01 16.90
CA PHE A 105 0.26 -4.61 16.75
C PHE A 105 0.74 -4.29 15.34
N GLN A 106 0.77 -3.01 15.02
CA GLN A 106 1.22 -2.48 13.73
C GLN A 106 2.66 -2.89 13.41
N ASN A 107 3.57 -2.73 14.36
CA ASN A 107 4.98 -3.13 14.20
C ASN A 107 5.23 -4.48 14.88
N PRO A 108 5.54 -5.54 14.13
CA PRO A 108 5.80 -6.86 14.72
C PRO A 108 7.07 -6.90 15.58
N ASP A 109 8.06 -6.03 15.35
CA ASP A 109 9.28 -5.98 16.17
C ASP A 109 9.00 -5.54 17.62
N ASP A 110 7.91 -4.79 17.86
CA ASP A 110 7.49 -4.41 19.20
C ASP A 110 6.74 -5.54 19.93
N GLN A 111 6.34 -6.59 19.21
CA GLN A 111 5.57 -7.71 19.74
C GLN A 111 6.42 -8.97 19.95
N LEU A 112 7.40 -9.23 19.05
CA LEU A 112 8.25 -10.41 19.13
C LEU A 112 9.26 -10.29 20.29
N VAL A 113 9.25 -11.26 21.18
CA VAL A 113 10.07 -11.25 22.42
C VAL A 113 11.11 -12.36 22.46
N ALA A 114 10.90 -13.46 21.75
CA ALA A 114 11.81 -14.59 21.74
C ALA A 114 12.76 -14.61 20.53
N SER A 115 13.90 -15.26 20.68
CA SER A 115 14.90 -15.38 19.61
C SER A 115 14.52 -16.40 18.53
N LEU A 116 13.72 -17.42 18.87
CA LEU A 116 13.25 -18.44 17.95
C LEU A 116 11.75 -18.31 17.71
N VAL A 117 11.33 -18.62 16.50
CA VAL A 117 9.92 -18.55 16.08
C VAL A 117 9.02 -19.43 16.94
N GLU A 118 9.42 -20.70 17.20
CA GLU A 118 8.61 -21.60 18.03
C GLU A 118 8.46 -21.11 19.47
N ASP A 119 9.51 -20.52 20.04
CA ASP A 119 9.51 -20.02 21.40
C ASP A 119 8.62 -18.75 21.50
N ASP A 120 8.63 -17.91 20.48
CA ASP A 120 7.81 -16.71 20.42
C ASP A 120 6.31 -17.06 20.33
N VAL A 121 5.93 -17.98 19.44
CA VAL A 121 4.55 -18.46 19.32
C VAL A 121 4.10 -19.22 20.58
N ALA A 122 5.01 -19.92 21.26
CA ALA A 122 4.73 -20.62 22.50
C ALA A 122 4.54 -19.70 23.72
N PHE A 123 5.09 -18.49 23.67
CA PHE A 123 5.18 -17.58 24.82
C PHE A 123 3.82 -17.29 25.50
N GLY A 124 2.79 -16.98 24.71
CA GLY A 124 1.44 -16.73 25.23
C GLY A 124 0.83 -17.97 25.92
N PRO A 125 0.69 -19.09 25.21
CA PRO A 125 0.15 -20.34 25.79
C PRO A 125 0.96 -20.88 26.97
N GLU A 126 2.27 -20.72 26.97
CA GLU A 126 3.13 -21.12 28.09
C GLU A 126 2.80 -20.34 29.36
N ASN A 127 2.61 -19.02 29.24
CA ASN A 127 2.14 -18.17 30.34
C ASN A 127 0.72 -18.53 30.84
N LEU A 128 -0.10 -19.14 29.97
CA LEU A 128 -1.41 -19.69 30.33
C LEU A 128 -1.33 -21.07 31.00
N GLY A 129 -0.13 -21.65 31.12
CA GLY A 129 0.09 -22.97 31.74
C GLY A 129 -0.35 -24.14 30.87
N VAL A 130 -0.36 -23.99 29.54
CA VAL A 130 -0.68 -25.07 28.60
C VAL A 130 0.39 -26.17 28.71
N PRO A 131 0.01 -27.47 28.85
CA PRO A 131 0.95 -28.57 28.94
C PRO A 131 1.88 -28.67 27.71
N THR A 132 3.16 -28.98 27.92
CA THR A 132 4.19 -28.97 26.86
C THR A 132 3.84 -29.82 25.63
N ALA A 133 3.15 -30.95 25.81
CA ALA A 133 2.75 -31.80 24.67
C ALA A 133 1.71 -31.09 23.77
N GLU A 134 0.67 -30.49 24.36
CA GLU A 134 -0.34 -29.71 23.68
C GLU A 134 0.25 -28.43 23.09
N LEU A 135 1.16 -27.78 23.83
CA LEU A 135 1.86 -26.56 23.40
C LEU A 135 2.57 -26.75 22.06
N ARG A 136 3.32 -27.82 21.90
CA ARG A 136 4.05 -28.11 20.65
C ARG A 136 3.11 -28.34 19.47
N GLU A 137 2.04 -29.09 19.67
CA GLU A 137 1.03 -29.33 18.64
C GLU A 137 0.35 -28.03 18.23
N ARG A 138 -0.03 -27.20 19.22
CA ARG A 138 -0.66 -25.91 19.01
C ARG A 138 0.25 -24.95 18.25
N VAL A 139 1.52 -24.83 18.60
CA VAL A 139 2.52 -24.00 17.91
C VAL A 139 2.66 -24.45 16.45
N ALA A 140 2.84 -25.75 16.20
CA ALA A 140 2.97 -26.28 14.84
C ALA A 140 1.72 -25.98 13.99
N GLN A 141 0.52 -26.16 14.56
CA GLN A 141 -0.74 -25.85 13.88
C GLN A 141 -0.84 -24.36 13.55
N ARG A 142 -0.55 -23.45 14.49
CA ARG A 142 -0.65 -22.01 14.25
C ARG A 142 0.37 -21.51 13.24
N LEU A 143 1.57 -22.07 13.23
CA LEU A 143 2.55 -21.77 12.17
C LEU A 143 2.08 -22.27 10.81
N GLN A 144 1.41 -23.42 10.76
CA GLN A 144 0.79 -23.91 9.52
C GLN A 144 -0.34 -22.98 9.05
N ASP A 145 -1.23 -22.54 9.95
CA ASP A 145 -2.36 -21.67 9.64
C ASP A 145 -1.91 -20.37 8.96
N VAL A 146 -0.75 -19.81 9.38
CA VAL A 146 -0.18 -18.59 8.79
C VAL A 146 0.84 -18.86 7.67
N GLY A 147 1.00 -20.11 7.23
CA GLY A 147 1.90 -20.48 6.14
C GLY A 147 3.40 -20.37 6.48
N LEU A 148 3.77 -20.66 7.73
CA LEU A 148 5.15 -20.68 8.24
C LEU A 148 5.61 -22.06 8.71
N SER A 149 5.04 -23.14 8.17
CA SER A 149 5.52 -24.50 8.43
C SER A 149 7.01 -24.64 8.06
N GLY A 150 7.82 -25.19 8.95
CA GLY A 150 9.26 -25.35 8.76
C GLY A 150 10.11 -24.15 9.23
N PHE A 151 9.47 -23.09 9.76
CA PHE A 151 10.17 -21.94 10.31
C PHE A 151 10.38 -22.01 11.84
N GLU A 152 10.00 -23.09 12.49
CA GLU A 152 9.99 -23.25 13.95
C GLU A 152 11.34 -22.89 14.59
N LYS A 153 12.44 -23.31 13.96
CA LYS A 153 13.82 -23.11 14.44
C LYS A 153 14.53 -21.88 13.86
N HIS A 154 13.79 -21.03 13.12
CA HIS A 154 14.39 -19.79 12.61
C HIS A 154 14.49 -18.73 13.70
N GLU A 155 15.52 -17.90 13.57
CA GLU A 155 15.70 -16.73 14.43
C GLU A 155 14.73 -15.61 14.00
N THR A 156 13.98 -15.03 14.95
CA THR A 156 12.97 -14.03 14.68
C THR A 156 13.54 -12.77 14.01
N HIS A 157 14.76 -12.39 14.38
CA HIS A 157 15.43 -11.22 13.78
C HIS A 157 15.89 -11.44 12.32
N ALA A 158 16.03 -12.69 11.87
CA ALA A 158 16.42 -13.02 10.51
C ALA A 158 15.23 -13.09 9.53
N LEU A 159 14.00 -12.90 10.03
CA LEU A 159 12.77 -12.93 9.23
C LEU A 159 12.54 -11.61 8.50
N SER A 160 11.88 -11.68 7.33
CA SER A 160 11.33 -10.49 6.68
C SER A 160 10.18 -9.90 7.50
N GLY A 161 9.88 -8.59 7.32
CA GLY A 161 8.77 -7.93 8.02
C GLY A 161 7.44 -8.69 7.90
N GLY A 162 7.11 -9.19 6.70
CA GLY A 162 5.91 -9.99 6.48
C GLY A 162 5.94 -11.36 7.15
N GLN A 163 7.11 -11.98 7.34
CA GLN A 163 7.25 -13.22 8.11
C GLN A 163 7.09 -12.94 9.61
N LYS A 164 7.70 -11.87 10.12
CA LYS A 164 7.55 -11.41 11.51
C LYS A 164 6.08 -11.16 11.85
N GLN A 165 5.35 -10.47 10.96
CA GLN A 165 3.93 -10.21 11.14
C GLN A 165 3.12 -11.51 11.24
N ARG A 166 3.41 -12.50 10.40
CA ARG A 166 2.76 -13.81 10.47
C ARG A 166 3.12 -14.59 11.74
N VAL A 167 4.34 -14.44 12.27
CA VAL A 167 4.70 -15.01 13.58
C VAL A 167 3.89 -14.34 14.70
N ALA A 168 3.77 -13.01 14.70
CA ALA A 168 2.96 -12.28 15.68
C ALA A 168 1.49 -12.72 15.67
N ILE A 169 0.92 -12.95 14.48
CA ILE A 169 -0.44 -13.49 14.32
C ILE A 169 -0.53 -14.91 14.86
N ALA A 170 0.44 -15.80 14.55
CA ALA A 170 0.48 -17.15 15.06
C ALA A 170 0.55 -17.17 16.60
N GLY A 171 1.34 -16.28 17.22
CA GLY A 171 1.44 -16.11 18.67
C GLY A 171 0.10 -15.70 19.30
N ALA A 172 -0.59 -14.72 18.71
CA ALA A 172 -1.92 -14.32 19.15
C ALA A 172 -2.94 -15.48 19.03
N LEU A 173 -2.95 -16.19 17.90
CA LEU A 173 -3.83 -17.33 17.67
C LEU A 173 -3.52 -18.53 18.57
N ALA A 174 -2.28 -18.70 19.02
CA ALA A 174 -1.88 -19.81 19.88
C ALA A 174 -2.53 -19.77 21.27
N MET A 175 -3.01 -18.59 21.70
CA MET A 175 -3.81 -18.44 22.92
C MET A 175 -5.26 -18.93 22.78
N ASN A 176 -5.69 -19.32 21.56
CA ASN A 176 -7.08 -19.69 21.22
C ASN A 176 -8.09 -18.56 21.59
N PRO A 177 -7.92 -17.34 21.13
CA PRO A 177 -8.81 -16.25 21.46
C PRO A 177 -10.18 -16.40 20.78
N GLU A 178 -11.23 -15.79 21.36
CA GLU A 178 -12.55 -15.65 20.73
C GLU A 178 -12.62 -14.44 19.81
N ILE A 179 -11.74 -13.46 20.05
CA ILE A 179 -11.65 -12.20 19.32
C ILE A 179 -10.21 -12.01 18.85
N LEU A 180 -10.03 -11.71 17.56
CA LEU A 180 -8.74 -11.30 17.00
C LEU A 180 -8.78 -9.82 16.63
N ILE A 181 -7.91 -9.03 17.23
CA ILE A 181 -7.76 -7.59 16.98
C ILE A 181 -6.49 -7.39 16.17
N LEU A 182 -6.60 -6.80 14.99
CA LEU A 182 -5.51 -6.53 14.07
C LEU A 182 -5.35 -5.01 13.93
N ASP A 183 -4.32 -4.43 14.55
CA ASP A 183 -4.04 -2.99 14.47
C ASP A 183 -3.04 -2.73 13.35
N GLU A 184 -3.55 -2.38 12.16
CA GLU A 184 -2.78 -2.13 10.93
C GLU A 184 -1.79 -3.25 10.57
N ALA A 185 -2.15 -4.50 10.87
CA ALA A 185 -1.29 -5.66 10.73
C ALA A 185 -0.88 -5.97 9.27
N SER A 186 -1.52 -5.38 8.29
CA SER A 186 -1.23 -5.53 6.86
C SER A 186 -0.32 -4.43 6.29
N ALA A 187 -0.06 -3.36 7.05
CA ALA A 187 0.62 -2.17 6.55
C ALA A 187 2.07 -2.42 6.07
N MET A 188 2.76 -3.39 6.67
CA MET A 188 4.14 -3.76 6.31
C MET A 188 4.22 -4.92 5.31
N LEU A 189 3.08 -5.39 4.79
CA LEU A 189 3.02 -6.52 3.86
C LEU A 189 2.99 -6.03 2.41
N ASP A 190 3.69 -6.77 1.55
CA ASP A 190 3.52 -6.63 0.11
C ASP A 190 2.11 -7.11 -0.33
N PRO A 191 1.65 -6.81 -1.55
CA PRO A 191 0.31 -7.20 -2.01
C PRO A 191 0.01 -8.71 -1.90
N ARG A 192 1.00 -9.58 -2.11
CA ARG A 192 0.86 -11.03 -1.92
C ARG A 192 0.67 -11.39 -0.45
N GLY A 193 1.47 -10.78 0.42
CA GLY A 193 1.38 -10.95 1.87
C GLY A 193 0.03 -10.52 2.40
N ARG A 194 -0.50 -9.37 1.95
CA ARG A 194 -1.84 -8.87 2.30
C ARG A 194 -2.95 -9.82 1.88
N LYS A 195 -2.96 -10.26 0.60
CA LYS A 195 -3.92 -11.26 0.12
C LYS A 195 -3.82 -12.58 0.90
N GLY A 196 -2.60 -12.97 1.30
CA GLY A 196 -2.37 -14.14 2.16
C GLY A 196 -2.97 -13.95 3.55
N LEU A 197 -2.73 -12.82 4.19
CA LEU A 197 -3.30 -12.47 5.49
C LEU A 197 -4.82 -12.46 5.44
N MET A 198 -5.43 -11.79 4.46
CA MET A 198 -6.89 -11.72 4.33
C MET A 198 -7.54 -13.09 4.17
N ARG A 199 -6.92 -14.01 3.44
CA ARG A 199 -7.40 -15.41 3.36
C ARG A 199 -7.39 -16.10 4.72
N VAL A 200 -6.33 -15.92 5.51
CA VAL A 200 -6.24 -16.47 6.87
C VAL A 200 -7.32 -15.85 7.76
N VAL A 201 -7.44 -14.53 7.77
CA VAL A 201 -8.43 -13.80 8.58
C VAL A 201 -9.86 -14.26 8.23
N ARG A 202 -10.20 -14.34 6.94
CA ARG A 202 -11.53 -14.79 6.50
C ARG A 202 -11.79 -16.23 6.89
N SER A 203 -10.82 -17.13 6.71
CA SER A 203 -10.94 -18.54 7.13
C SER A 203 -11.18 -18.68 8.64
N LEU A 204 -10.54 -17.86 9.47
CA LEU A 204 -10.76 -17.85 10.91
C LEU A 204 -12.15 -17.31 11.27
N ASN A 205 -12.59 -16.26 10.59
CA ASN A 205 -13.91 -15.68 10.78
C ASN A 205 -15.01 -16.67 10.37
N ASP A 206 -14.86 -17.36 9.23
CA ASP A 206 -15.77 -18.42 8.78
C ASP A 206 -15.88 -19.60 9.77
N GLN A 207 -14.86 -19.79 10.63
CA GLN A 207 -14.85 -20.74 11.74
C GLN A 207 -15.51 -20.20 13.01
N GLY A 208 -16.06 -18.97 12.98
CA GLY A 208 -16.78 -18.32 14.08
C GLY A 208 -15.95 -17.39 14.96
N MET A 209 -14.69 -17.09 14.58
CA MET A 209 -13.86 -16.11 15.29
C MET A 209 -14.38 -14.70 15.00
N THR A 210 -14.52 -13.87 16.05
CA THR A 210 -14.81 -12.45 15.88
C THR A 210 -13.53 -11.73 15.48
N VAL A 211 -13.60 -10.88 14.45
CA VAL A 211 -12.43 -10.14 13.95
C VAL A 211 -12.69 -8.63 14.03
N VAL A 212 -11.74 -7.90 14.60
CA VAL A 212 -11.70 -6.43 14.57
C VAL A 212 -10.43 -6.01 13.87
N MET A 213 -10.55 -5.47 12.67
CA MET A 213 -9.42 -5.08 11.84
C MET A 213 -9.37 -3.58 11.67
N ILE A 214 -8.26 -2.97 12.07
CA ILE A 214 -7.95 -1.59 11.74
C ILE A 214 -7.07 -1.61 10.50
N THR A 215 -7.46 -0.86 9.48
CA THR A 215 -6.72 -0.76 8.23
C THR A 215 -6.93 0.58 7.54
N HIS A 216 -6.05 0.90 6.59
CA HIS A 216 -6.21 1.99 5.63
C HIS A 216 -6.55 1.47 4.22
N PHE A 217 -6.52 0.15 4.02
CA PHE A 217 -6.76 -0.47 2.72
C PHE A 217 -8.26 -0.74 2.50
N MET A 218 -8.83 -0.11 1.48
CA MET A 218 -10.26 -0.21 1.20
C MET A 218 -10.67 -1.61 0.72
N GLU A 219 -9.77 -2.34 0.05
CA GLU A 219 -10.01 -3.73 -0.35
C GLU A 219 -10.18 -4.67 0.86
N GLU A 220 -9.49 -4.38 1.97
CA GLU A 220 -9.65 -5.13 3.22
C GLU A 220 -10.98 -4.79 3.90
N ALA A 221 -11.35 -3.50 3.92
CA ALA A 221 -12.61 -3.04 4.48
C ALA A 221 -13.83 -3.56 3.68
N ALA A 222 -13.68 -3.73 2.36
CA ALA A 222 -14.72 -4.28 1.50
C ALA A 222 -15.04 -5.76 1.79
N LEU A 223 -14.12 -6.49 2.46
CA LEU A 223 -14.32 -7.88 2.85
C LEU A 223 -14.99 -8.04 4.23
N ALA A 224 -15.16 -6.95 4.99
CA ALA A 224 -15.78 -7.01 6.31
C ALA A 224 -17.32 -7.16 6.22
N ASP A 225 -17.92 -7.66 7.29
CA ASP A 225 -19.39 -7.67 7.40
C ASP A 225 -19.92 -6.27 7.73
N ARG A 226 -19.11 -5.46 8.44
CA ARG A 226 -19.45 -4.08 8.81
C ARG A 226 -18.21 -3.20 8.91
N VAL A 227 -18.39 -1.94 8.52
CA VAL A 227 -17.37 -0.89 8.57
C VAL A 227 -17.77 0.16 9.60
N ILE A 228 -16.81 0.56 10.44
CA ILE A 228 -16.92 1.64 11.41
C ILE A 228 -15.89 2.69 11.03
N VAL A 229 -16.32 3.94 10.86
CA VAL A 229 -15.43 5.06 10.58
C VAL A 229 -15.30 5.94 11.81
N LEU A 230 -14.05 6.15 12.26
CA LEU A 230 -13.70 7.05 13.34
C LEU A 230 -13.14 8.37 12.77
N ASP A 231 -13.61 9.49 13.33
CA ASP A 231 -13.07 10.82 13.06
C ASP A 231 -13.04 11.65 14.34
N GLY A 232 -11.88 12.28 14.65
CA GLY A 232 -11.70 13.10 15.84
C GLY A 232 -12.09 12.42 17.16
N GLY A 233 -11.83 11.11 17.30
CA GLY A 233 -12.16 10.32 18.49
C GLY A 233 -13.63 9.89 18.58
N LYS A 234 -14.46 10.15 17.57
CA LYS A 234 -15.89 9.81 17.52
C LYS A 234 -16.19 8.81 16.42
N VAL A 235 -17.27 8.06 16.59
CA VAL A 235 -17.83 7.23 15.52
C VAL A 235 -18.57 8.15 14.57
N ALA A 236 -18.04 8.32 13.36
CA ALA A 236 -18.60 9.18 12.32
C ALA A 236 -19.63 8.47 11.43
N ARG A 237 -19.34 7.20 11.08
CA ARG A 237 -20.25 6.36 10.25
C ARG A 237 -20.14 4.89 10.68
N VAL A 238 -21.24 4.17 10.47
CA VAL A 238 -21.32 2.72 10.64
C VAL A 238 -22.28 2.17 9.58
N GLY A 239 -21.94 1.07 8.97
CA GLY A 239 -22.79 0.41 7.97
C GLY A 239 -22.11 -0.80 7.34
N THR A 240 -22.76 -1.41 6.35
CA THR A 240 -22.09 -2.41 5.51
C THR A 240 -21.02 -1.73 4.64
N PRO A 241 -20.06 -2.49 4.09
CA PRO A 241 -19.10 -1.91 3.14
C PRO A 241 -19.76 -1.11 2.03
N GLU A 242 -20.85 -1.62 1.45
CA GLU A 242 -21.60 -0.97 0.38
C GLU A 242 -22.22 0.36 0.84
N GLU A 243 -22.73 0.45 2.07
CA GLU A 243 -23.33 1.67 2.60
C GLU A 243 -22.29 2.74 2.93
N VAL A 244 -21.10 2.33 3.36
CA VAL A 244 -20.05 3.25 3.84
C VAL A 244 -19.10 3.62 2.73
N LEU A 245 -18.62 2.66 1.93
CA LEU A 245 -17.50 2.83 0.99
C LEU A 245 -17.93 3.34 -0.40
N ILE A 246 -19.22 3.30 -0.75
CA ILE A 246 -19.73 3.85 -2.02
C ILE A 246 -19.79 5.38 -2.02
N ASP A 247 -19.88 6.00 -0.86
CA ASP A 247 -20.06 7.46 -0.72
C ASP A 247 -18.72 8.18 -0.83
N VAL A 248 -18.24 8.36 -2.06
CA VAL A 248 -16.96 8.98 -2.41
C VAL A 248 -16.79 10.36 -1.75
N ASP A 249 -17.85 11.19 -1.78
CA ASP A 249 -17.79 12.56 -1.28
C ASP A 249 -17.66 12.56 0.27
N ALA A 250 -18.36 11.67 0.95
CA ALA A 250 -18.26 11.55 2.41
C ALA A 250 -16.92 10.97 2.87
N LEU A 251 -16.37 9.96 2.18
CA LEU A 251 -15.04 9.41 2.49
C LEU A 251 -13.97 10.48 2.29
N SER A 252 -14.02 11.21 1.18
CA SER A 252 -13.10 12.31 0.88
C SER A 252 -13.16 13.42 1.94
N ALA A 253 -14.37 13.76 2.43
CA ALA A 253 -14.56 14.74 3.50
C ALA A 253 -13.94 14.30 4.83
N LEU A 254 -13.87 12.97 5.09
CA LEU A 254 -13.23 12.35 6.24
C LEU A 254 -11.73 12.07 6.02
N ASN A 255 -11.17 12.51 4.87
CA ASN A 255 -9.79 12.28 4.45
C ASN A 255 -9.42 10.78 4.35
N LEU A 256 -10.39 9.94 3.99
CA LEU A 256 -10.19 8.52 3.73
C LEU A 256 -9.92 8.26 2.25
N GLU A 257 -9.23 7.18 1.96
CA GLU A 257 -9.10 6.65 0.61
C GLU A 257 -10.47 6.19 0.10
N VAL A 258 -10.67 6.29 -1.20
CA VAL A 258 -11.90 5.83 -1.85
C VAL A 258 -11.58 4.54 -2.60
N PRO A 259 -12.43 3.50 -2.52
CA PRO A 259 -12.23 2.31 -3.35
C PRO A 259 -12.23 2.69 -4.84
N PHE A 260 -11.27 2.19 -5.61
CA PHE A 260 -11.17 2.43 -7.05
C PHE A 260 -12.49 2.16 -7.78
N ALA A 261 -13.17 1.05 -7.46
CA ALA A 261 -14.45 0.71 -8.06
C ALA A 261 -15.56 1.73 -7.76
N ALA A 262 -15.56 2.32 -6.56
CA ALA A 262 -16.54 3.37 -6.20
C ALA A 262 -16.25 4.67 -6.95
N GLU A 263 -14.98 5.09 -7.03
CA GLU A 263 -14.54 6.28 -7.77
C GLU A 263 -14.83 6.12 -9.25
N LEU A 264 -14.41 5.02 -9.89
CA LEU A 264 -14.70 4.71 -11.28
C LEU A 264 -16.21 4.60 -11.57
N SER A 265 -16.99 4.02 -10.65
CA SER A 265 -18.47 4.00 -10.77
C SER A 265 -19.05 5.41 -10.86
N GLN A 266 -18.56 6.32 -10.01
CA GLN A 266 -18.98 7.72 -10.01
C GLN A 266 -18.57 8.43 -11.30
N ALA A 267 -17.34 8.24 -11.75
CA ALA A 267 -16.82 8.81 -13.00
C ALA A 267 -17.59 8.30 -14.24
N LEU A 268 -17.86 7.01 -14.33
CA LEU A 268 -18.66 6.42 -15.40
C LEU A 268 -20.09 6.98 -15.44
N ARG A 269 -20.73 7.13 -14.29
CA ARG A 269 -22.08 7.74 -14.20
C ARG A 269 -22.05 9.20 -14.65
N ARG A 270 -21.05 9.99 -14.23
CA ARG A 270 -20.85 11.37 -14.69
C ARG A 270 -20.63 11.44 -16.22
N ALA A 271 -19.97 10.45 -16.78
CA ALA A 271 -19.75 10.32 -18.22
C ALA A 271 -20.98 9.82 -19.00
N GLY A 272 -22.08 9.45 -18.32
CA GLY A 272 -23.34 9.00 -18.92
C GLY A 272 -23.45 7.48 -19.08
N VAL A 273 -22.54 6.69 -18.52
CA VAL A 273 -22.60 5.22 -18.50
C VAL A 273 -23.44 4.78 -17.28
N PRO A 274 -24.62 4.13 -17.44
CA PRO A 274 -25.55 3.87 -16.35
C PRO A 274 -25.16 2.61 -15.55
N VAL A 275 -24.00 2.63 -14.91
CA VAL A 275 -23.53 1.54 -14.05
C VAL A 275 -24.13 1.59 -12.65
N ILE A 276 -24.24 0.45 -11.99
CA ILE A 276 -24.55 0.36 -10.56
C ILE A 276 -23.24 0.65 -9.79
N ALA A 277 -23.32 1.51 -8.76
CA ALA A 277 -22.16 1.77 -7.93
C ALA A 277 -21.74 0.49 -7.20
N ALA A 278 -20.45 0.24 -7.14
CA ALA A 278 -19.89 -0.96 -6.55
C ALA A 278 -18.63 -0.60 -5.72
N VAL A 279 -18.36 -1.41 -4.71
CA VAL A 279 -17.18 -1.27 -3.83
C VAL A 279 -16.03 -2.12 -4.33
N THR A 280 -16.31 -3.22 -5.04
CA THR A 280 -15.31 -4.11 -5.61
C THR A 280 -15.25 -4.02 -7.12
N GLU A 281 -14.07 -4.29 -7.69
CA GLU A 281 -13.85 -4.24 -9.14
C GLU A 281 -14.65 -5.30 -9.87
N GLU A 282 -14.84 -6.49 -9.27
CA GLU A 282 -15.63 -7.57 -9.83
C GLU A 282 -17.11 -7.18 -9.96
N ALA A 283 -17.69 -6.59 -8.90
CA ALA A 283 -19.08 -6.14 -8.92
C ALA A 283 -19.30 -5.00 -9.93
N LEU A 284 -18.34 -4.10 -10.06
CA LEU A 284 -18.38 -3.05 -11.08
C LEU A 284 -18.27 -3.63 -12.49
N ALA A 285 -17.37 -4.60 -12.70
CA ALA A 285 -17.22 -5.26 -14.00
C ALA A 285 -18.51 -5.97 -14.44
N GLU A 286 -19.16 -6.69 -13.53
CA GLU A 286 -20.47 -7.29 -13.79
C GLU A 286 -21.52 -6.25 -14.19
N SER A 287 -21.54 -5.10 -13.49
CA SER A 287 -22.45 -3.99 -13.82
C SER A 287 -22.19 -3.41 -15.21
N VAL A 288 -20.92 -3.16 -15.55
CA VAL A 288 -20.53 -2.66 -16.88
C VAL A 288 -20.93 -3.67 -17.95
N LEU A 289 -20.58 -4.95 -17.79
CA LEU A 289 -20.92 -6.02 -18.75
C LEU A 289 -22.44 -6.13 -18.98
N SER A 290 -23.25 -5.95 -17.92
CA SER A 290 -24.72 -5.99 -18.06
C SER A 290 -25.26 -4.82 -18.89
N VAL A 291 -24.68 -3.61 -18.71
CA VAL A 291 -25.05 -2.42 -19.50
C VAL A 291 -24.75 -2.64 -20.98
N PHE A 292 -23.55 -3.13 -21.31
CA PHE A 292 -23.15 -3.35 -22.70
C PHE A 292 -23.90 -4.51 -23.36
N SER A 293 -24.22 -5.57 -22.60
CA SER A 293 -25.05 -6.68 -23.10
C SER A 293 -26.47 -6.21 -23.45
N SER A 294 -27.04 -5.34 -22.62
CA SER A 294 -28.38 -4.75 -22.86
C SER A 294 -28.40 -3.85 -24.09
N HIS A 295 -27.34 -3.03 -24.29
CA HIS A 295 -27.23 -2.19 -25.47
C HIS A 295 -27.05 -3.01 -26.76
N ALA A 296 -26.27 -4.08 -26.72
CA ALA A 296 -26.10 -4.98 -27.87
C ALA A 296 -27.42 -5.70 -28.24
N ALA A 297 -28.19 -6.13 -27.24
CA ALA A 297 -29.51 -6.73 -27.45
C ALA A 297 -30.53 -5.71 -28.03
N ALA A 298 -30.53 -4.47 -27.53
CA ALA A 298 -31.38 -3.39 -28.04
C ALA A 298 -31.03 -3.00 -29.49
N ALA A 299 -29.74 -2.95 -29.83
CA ALA A 299 -29.29 -2.68 -31.19
C ALA A 299 -29.67 -3.80 -32.17
N SER A 300 -29.61 -5.06 -31.73
CA SER A 300 -30.02 -6.24 -32.53
C SER A 300 -31.53 -6.25 -32.78
N SER A 301 -32.34 -5.94 -31.76
CA SER A 301 -33.81 -5.87 -31.91
C SER A 301 -34.28 -4.68 -32.76
N ALA A 302 -33.56 -3.56 -32.74
CA ALA A 302 -33.84 -2.42 -33.63
C ALA A 302 -33.54 -2.74 -35.11
N HIS A 303 -32.55 -3.59 -35.37
CA HIS A 303 -32.24 -4.06 -36.75
C HIS A 303 -33.26 -5.07 -37.29
N GLU A 304 -33.81 -5.95 -36.45
CA GLU A 304 -34.87 -6.88 -36.83
C GLU A 304 -36.21 -6.19 -37.16
N ASN A 305 -36.51 -5.07 -36.51
CA ASN A 305 -37.73 -4.30 -36.76
C ASN A 305 -37.63 -3.34 -37.98
N ALA A 306 -36.45 -3.19 -38.58
CA ALA A 306 -36.21 -2.30 -39.73
C ALA A 306 -36.13 -3.03 -41.07
N ALA A 307 -36.46 -4.33 -41.14
CA ALA A 307 -36.47 -5.05 -42.39
C ALA A 307 -37.74 -4.70 -43.21
N PRO A 308 -37.62 -4.21 -44.46
CA PRO A 308 -38.77 -3.94 -45.33
C PRO A 308 -39.39 -5.26 -45.78
N GLN A 309 -40.72 -5.39 -45.57
CA GLN A 309 -41.52 -6.44 -46.19
C GLN A 309 -41.50 -6.26 -47.72
N GLY A 310 -40.84 -7.20 -48.42
CA GLY A 310 -40.92 -7.14 -49.90
C GLY A 310 -40.15 -8.28 -50.58
N SER A 311 -40.95 -9.26 -51.04
CA SER A 311 -40.76 -10.19 -52.18
C SER A 311 -39.79 -11.38 -52.10
N SER A 312 -40.44 -12.52 -52.20
CA SER A 312 -40.06 -13.88 -52.55
C SER A 312 -38.92 -14.08 -53.55
N GLY A 313 -38.06 -15.08 -53.26
CA GLY A 313 -37.23 -15.71 -54.32
C GLY A 313 -36.02 -16.48 -53.82
N GLY A 314 -36.20 -17.68 -53.45
CA GLY A 314 -35.44 -18.93 -53.72
C GLY A 314 -33.94 -19.04 -53.42
N LYS A 315 -33.65 -20.11 -52.64
CA LYS A 315 -32.50 -21.03 -52.71
C LYS A 315 -31.19 -20.62 -51.98
N THR A 316 -30.89 -21.39 -51.08
CA THR A 316 -30.02 -22.56 -50.75
C THR A 316 -28.97 -22.26 -49.70
N LEU A 317 -29.08 -23.04 -48.64
CA LEU A 317 -28.11 -23.65 -47.71
C LEU A 317 -26.61 -23.30 -47.89
N ALA A 318 -26.07 -23.02 -46.78
CA ALA A 318 -24.86 -23.49 -46.09
C ALA A 318 -23.95 -22.35 -45.62
N GLU A 319 -23.77 -22.31 -44.41
CA GLU A 319 -22.61 -22.16 -43.51
C GLU A 319 -22.91 -21.22 -42.35
N LYS A 320 -23.25 -21.83 -41.25
CA LYS A 320 -23.19 -21.16 -39.93
C LYS A 320 -21.73 -21.07 -39.51
N ALA A 321 -21.12 -19.93 -39.71
CA ALA A 321 -19.95 -19.52 -38.95
C ALA A 321 -20.43 -18.56 -37.86
N SER A 322 -20.12 -18.89 -36.61
CA SER A 322 -20.40 -18.11 -35.42
C SER A 322 -19.69 -16.73 -35.49
N ALA A 323 -20.45 -15.68 -35.72
CA ALA A 323 -19.96 -14.32 -35.59
C ALA A 323 -20.26 -13.80 -34.21
N SER A 324 -19.22 -13.48 -33.47
CA SER A 324 -19.27 -12.69 -32.23
C SER A 324 -19.98 -11.35 -32.49
N PRO A 325 -20.88 -10.87 -31.61
CA PRO A 325 -21.62 -9.62 -31.84
C PRO A 325 -20.76 -8.34 -31.79
N PHE A 326 -19.45 -8.45 -31.54
CA PHE A 326 -18.55 -7.32 -31.34
C PHE A 326 -17.43 -7.20 -32.38
N ALA A 327 -17.70 -7.40 -33.68
CA ALA A 327 -16.72 -7.09 -34.71
C ALA A 327 -16.76 -5.61 -35.09
N PRO A 328 -15.63 -4.87 -35.07
CA PRO A 328 -15.61 -3.46 -35.43
C PRO A 328 -15.91 -3.27 -36.92
N LYS A 329 -16.93 -2.47 -37.26
CA LYS A 329 -17.15 -1.98 -38.63
C LYS A 329 -16.07 -0.96 -38.96
N ALA A 330 -15.22 -1.29 -39.89
CA ALA A 330 -14.35 -0.33 -40.55
C ALA A 330 -15.22 0.71 -41.29
N ASN A 331 -15.31 1.92 -40.77
CA ASN A 331 -15.88 3.05 -41.47
C ASN A 331 -14.73 3.86 -42.09
N THR A 332 -14.56 3.68 -43.38
CA THR A 332 -13.80 4.61 -44.25
C THR A 332 -14.71 5.77 -44.60
N ALA A 333 -14.43 6.96 -44.06
CA ALA A 333 -14.46 8.25 -44.79
C ALA A 333 -14.48 9.45 -43.83
N ALA A 334 -13.43 10.25 -43.91
CA ALA A 334 -13.38 11.71 -43.89
C ALA A 334 -14.22 12.48 -42.83
N GLY A 335 -13.50 13.03 -41.83
CA GLY A 335 -14.00 14.05 -40.94
C GLY A 335 -12.98 14.30 -39.83
N ALA A 336 -11.87 14.99 -40.16
CA ALA A 336 -10.94 15.49 -39.15
C ALA A 336 -11.65 16.54 -38.31
N THR A 337 -12.03 16.17 -37.08
CA THR A 337 -12.33 17.12 -36.00
C THR A 337 -11.28 16.94 -34.92
N ASP A 338 -10.63 18.05 -34.60
CA ASP A 338 -9.61 18.26 -33.58
C ASP A 338 -9.89 17.45 -32.31
N CYS A 339 -9.21 16.33 -32.16
CA CYS A 339 -8.96 15.75 -30.85
C CYS A 339 -7.97 16.67 -30.15
N ALA A 340 -8.36 17.22 -29.01
CA ALA A 340 -7.52 18.00 -28.14
C ALA A 340 -6.16 17.28 -27.98
N LYS A 341 -5.10 17.92 -28.44
CA LYS A 341 -3.73 17.47 -28.26
C LYS A 341 -3.48 17.51 -26.75
N PHE A 342 -3.34 16.33 -26.15
CA PHE A 342 -2.57 16.21 -24.92
C PHE A 342 -1.19 16.80 -25.20
N PRO A 343 -0.61 17.59 -24.27
CA PRO A 343 0.75 18.02 -24.43
C PRO A 343 1.62 16.77 -24.57
N ALA A 344 2.30 16.67 -25.69
CA ALA A 344 3.27 15.62 -25.92
C ALA A 344 4.29 15.70 -24.80
N SER A 345 4.48 14.58 -24.11
CA SER A 345 5.64 14.37 -23.23
C SER A 345 6.90 14.84 -23.96
N PRO A 346 7.86 15.47 -23.26
CA PRO A 346 9.06 15.97 -23.89
C PRO A 346 9.73 14.84 -24.64
N THR A 347 9.97 15.08 -25.93
CA THR A 347 10.62 14.16 -26.88
C THR A 347 11.87 13.54 -26.28
N ALA A 348 12.01 12.23 -26.46
CA ALA A 348 13.15 11.40 -26.11
C ALA A 348 14.47 12.18 -26.21
N SER A 349 15.11 12.43 -25.05
CA SER A 349 16.41 13.09 -24.96
C SER A 349 17.50 12.18 -25.53
N THR A 350 18.40 12.80 -26.28
CA THR A 350 19.60 12.16 -26.81
C THR A 350 20.52 11.67 -25.67
N ASP A 351 21.37 10.69 -25.93
CA ASP A 351 22.28 10.01 -24.96
C ASP A 351 23.17 10.97 -24.09
N GLY A 352 23.10 12.31 -24.30
CA GLY A 352 23.85 13.33 -23.58
C GLY A 352 23.31 13.75 -22.21
N ASP A 353 22.08 13.36 -21.83
CA ASP A 353 21.40 13.83 -20.62
C ASP A 353 21.34 12.78 -19.49
N VAL A 354 22.24 11.79 -19.46
CA VAL A 354 22.28 10.77 -18.42
C VAL A 354 23.02 11.29 -17.19
N LEU A 355 22.32 11.41 -16.05
CA LEU A 355 22.91 11.84 -14.79
C LEU A 355 23.53 10.69 -14.00
N ILE A 356 22.87 9.50 -14.00
CA ILE A 356 23.37 8.30 -13.32
C ILE A 356 23.26 7.11 -14.26
N TRP A 357 24.35 6.35 -14.36
CA TRP A 357 24.41 5.14 -15.16
C TRP A 357 25.01 3.98 -14.38
N LEU A 358 24.21 2.96 -14.15
CA LEU A 358 24.66 1.68 -13.64
C LEU A 358 24.96 0.78 -14.83
N GLU A 359 26.17 0.25 -14.91
CA GLU A 359 26.63 -0.60 -16.02
C GLU A 359 27.04 -1.97 -15.52
N ASN A 360 26.23 -3.00 -15.82
CA ASN A 360 26.45 -4.40 -15.44
C ASN A 360 26.78 -4.58 -13.94
N VAL A 361 26.06 -3.87 -13.10
CA VAL A 361 26.28 -3.83 -11.65
C VAL A 361 25.83 -5.13 -11.02
N SER A 362 26.76 -5.76 -10.30
CA SER A 362 26.45 -6.88 -9.41
C SER A 362 26.98 -6.60 -8.02
N PHE A 363 26.19 -6.92 -7.00
CA PHE A 363 26.52 -6.66 -5.61
C PHE A 363 26.07 -7.80 -4.69
N THR A 364 26.93 -8.12 -3.71
CA THR A 364 26.60 -9.04 -2.62
C THR A 364 27.10 -8.48 -1.30
N TYR A 365 26.33 -8.65 -0.23
CA TYR A 365 26.75 -8.32 1.12
C TYR A 365 27.83 -9.28 1.65
N ASP A 366 27.94 -10.51 1.09
CA ASP A 366 29.02 -11.48 1.40
C ASP A 366 30.16 -11.41 0.37
N ALA A 367 30.86 -10.28 0.35
CA ALA A 367 31.97 -10.04 -0.58
C ALA A 367 33.14 -11.02 -0.43
N ALA A 368 33.36 -11.60 0.75
CA ALA A 368 34.45 -12.55 1.00
C ALA A 368 34.19 -13.87 0.29
N GLU A 369 32.97 -14.36 0.34
CA GLU A 369 32.57 -15.61 -0.32
C GLU A 369 32.51 -15.42 -1.85
N ALA A 370 32.00 -14.31 -2.35
CA ALA A 370 31.98 -13.99 -3.78
C ALA A 370 33.39 -13.94 -4.38
N ARG A 371 34.37 -13.37 -3.66
CA ARG A 371 35.80 -13.38 -4.08
C ARG A 371 36.41 -14.77 -4.12
N ARG A 372 36.06 -15.67 -3.17
CA ARG A 372 36.51 -17.06 -3.12
C ARG A 372 35.98 -17.86 -4.31
N GLN A 373 34.69 -17.68 -4.65
CA GLN A 373 34.06 -18.40 -5.76
C GLN A 373 34.58 -17.95 -7.12
N ARG A 374 34.82 -16.63 -7.32
CA ARG A 374 35.50 -16.11 -8.52
C ARG A 374 36.91 -16.66 -8.72
N LYS A 375 37.72 -16.71 -7.66
CA LYS A 375 39.06 -17.31 -7.72
C LYS A 375 39.04 -18.81 -8.06
N ALA A 376 37.98 -19.51 -7.73
CA ALA A 376 37.79 -20.92 -8.02
C ALA A 376 37.27 -21.20 -9.45
N GLY A 377 37.04 -20.17 -10.29
CA GLY A 377 36.50 -20.31 -11.66
C GLY A 377 35.10 -20.90 -11.71
N LYS A 378 34.38 -20.91 -10.59
CA LYS A 378 33.01 -21.38 -10.49
C LYS A 378 32.06 -20.20 -10.63
N LYS A 379 31.03 -20.33 -11.50
CA LYS A 379 29.87 -19.45 -11.35
C LYS A 379 29.34 -19.64 -9.92
N PRO A 380 29.02 -18.53 -9.20
CA PRO A 380 28.44 -18.64 -7.88
C PRO A 380 27.22 -19.55 -7.93
N ALA A 381 27.32 -20.72 -7.31
CA ALA A 381 26.15 -21.57 -7.14
C ALA A 381 25.33 -21.01 -5.97
N PRO A 382 24.00 -20.96 -6.08
CA PRO A 382 23.17 -20.59 -4.95
C PRO A 382 23.50 -21.53 -3.78
N LYS A 383 23.89 -20.97 -2.63
CA LYS A 383 23.98 -21.74 -1.41
C LYS A 383 22.57 -22.21 -1.08
N GLN A 384 22.42 -23.51 -0.86
CA GLN A 384 21.26 -23.96 -0.09
C GLN A 384 21.37 -23.32 1.29
N SER A 385 20.38 -22.48 1.62
CA SER A 385 20.25 -21.94 2.95
C SER A 385 20.31 -23.10 3.95
N LYS A 386 21.04 -22.94 5.05
CA LYS A 386 21.02 -23.89 6.16
C LYS A 386 19.61 -24.10 6.74
N TRP A 387 18.65 -23.32 6.30
CA TRP A 387 17.35 -23.06 6.93
C TRP A 387 16.13 -23.20 6.00
N GLY A 388 16.19 -23.95 4.92
CA GLY A 388 15.01 -24.19 4.11
C GLY A 388 15.24 -24.20 2.60
N ASN A 389 14.25 -24.66 1.85
CA ASN A 389 14.30 -25.03 0.42
C ASN A 389 14.32 -23.85 -0.58
N SER A 390 14.60 -22.62 -0.17
CA SER A 390 14.83 -21.53 -1.10
C SER A 390 16.33 -21.28 -1.24
N PRO A 391 16.90 -21.35 -2.44
CA PRO A 391 18.26 -20.90 -2.65
C PRO A 391 18.30 -19.40 -2.38
N GLU A 392 18.91 -18.97 -1.26
CA GLU A 392 19.22 -17.56 -1.05
C GLU A 392 20.05 -17.09 -2.25
N ALA A 393 19.55 -16.10 -2.96
CA ALA A 393 20.29 -15.49 -4.03
C ALA A 393 21.58 -14.91 -3.45
N LEU A 394 22.74 -15.40 -3.90
CA LEU A 394 24.06 -14.92 -3.46
C LEU A 394 24.23 -13.42 -3.78
N TRP A 395 23.46 -12.92 -4.72
CA TRP A 395 23.53 -11.57 -5.28
C TRP A 395 22.29 -10.75 -4.91
N ALA A 396 22.51 -9.62 -4.24
CA ALA A 396 21.47 -8.62 -4.03
C ALA A 396 21.19 -7.83 -5.33
N LEU A 397 22.22 -7.67 -6.18
CA LEU A 397 22.10 -7.22 -7.57
C LEU A 397 22.91 -8.17 -8.47
N ASP A 398 22.36 -8.57 -9.60
CA ASP A 398 22.98 -9.47 -10.58
C ASP A 398 22.90 -8.89 -11.98
N ASN A 399 24.01 -8.29 -12.44
CA ASN A 399 24.18 -7.74 -13.78
C ASN A 399 23.12 -6.69 -14.17
N VAL A 400 22.83 -5.76 -13.26
CA VAL A 400 21.85 -4.68 -13.49
C VAL A 400 22.48 -3.55 -14.28
N SER A 401 21.80 -3.13 -15.35
CA SER A 401 22.15 -1.93 -16.12
C SER A 401 20.93 -1.02 -16.19
N LEU A 402 21.08 0.23 -15.73
CA LEU A 402 19.98 1.22 -15.66
C LEU A 402 20.55 2.62 -15.82
N LYS A 403 19.86 3.46 -16.56
CA LYS A 403 20.20 4.89 -16.75
C LYS A 403 19.13 5.77 -16.12
N VAL A 404 19.55 6.81 -15.40
CA VAL A 404 18.66 7.88 -14.91
C VAL A 404 18.97 9.14 -15.74
N ARG A 405 17.95 9.67 -16.40
CA ARG A 405 18.07 10.83 -17.30
C ARG A 405 17.70 12.11 -16.57
N LYS A 406 18.28 13.22 -16.99
CA LYS A 406 17.96 14.53 -16.44
C LYS A 406 16.50 14.89 -16.68
N GLY A 407 15.82 15.33 -15.60
CA GLY A 407 14.42 15.76 -15.66
C GLY A 407 13.44 14.62 -15.91
N GLU A 408 13.83 13.32 -15.69
CA GLU A 408 12.86 12.23 -15.74
C GLU A 408 12.33 11.89 -14.34
N PHE A 409 11.14 11.34 -14.29
CA PHE A 409 10.59 10.67 -13.13
C PHE A 409 10.65 9.15 -13.36
N LEU A 410 11.65 8.50 -12.77
CA LEU A 410 11.86 7.06 -12.88
C LEU A 410 11.23 6.31 -11.71
N GLY A 411 10.27 5.44 -11.99
CA GLY A 411 9.71 4.50 -11.02
C GLY A 411 10.49 3.20 -10.93
N ILE A 412 10.70 2.66 -9.73
CA ILE A 412 11.30 1.34 -9.51
C ILE A 412 10.29 0.47 -8.77
N ALA A 413 9.77 -0.56 -9.46
CA ALA A 413 8.87 -1.56 -8.91
C ALA A 413 9.61 -2.87 -8.59
N GLY A 414 9.06 -3.66 -7.66
CA GLY A 414 9.59 -4.99 -7.34
C GLY A 414 9.09 -5.48 -5.99
N HIS A 415 9.05 -6.80 -5.78
CA HIS A 415 8.67 -7.37 -4.49
C HIS A 415 9.74 -7.11 -3.42
N THR A 416 9.39 -7.32 -2.15
CA THR A 416 10.34 -7.21 -1.02
C THR A 416 11.51 -8.18 -1.23
N GLY A 417 12.75 -7.67 -1.11
CA GLY A 417 13.96 -8.46 -1.36
C GLY A 417 14.38 -8.55 -2.83
N SER A 418 13.73 -7.87 -3.77
CA SER A 418 14.13 -7.84 -5.19
C SER A 418 15.40 -7.03 -5.49
N GLY A 419 15.97 -6.32 -4.50
CA GLY A 419 17.21 -5.54 -4.66
C GLY A 419 17.01 -4.02 -4.84
N LYS A 420 15.80 -3.48 -4.76
CA LYS A 420 15.49 -2.04 -4.97
C LYS A 420 16.30 -1.11 -4.07
N SER A 421 16.23 -1.32 -2.75
CA SER A 421 16.97 -0.46 -1.79
C SER A 421 18.48 -0.59 -1.96
N THR A 422 18.98 -1.76 -2.36
CA THR A 422 20.39 -1.96 -2.72
C THR A 422 20.73 -1.15 -3.99
N LEU A 423 19.86 -1.15 -4.99
CA LEU A 423 20.05 -0.42 -6.24
C LEU A 423 20.17 1.09 -6.00
N ILE A 424 19.22 1.68 -5.24
CA ILE A 424 19.23 3.12 -4.98
C ILE A 424 20.42 3.57 -4.12
N GLN A 425 20.92 2.71 -3.21
CA GLN A 425 22.11 3.00 -2.41
C GLN A 425 23.40 3.03 -3.25
N HIS A 426 23.41 2.41 -4.43
CA HIS A 426 24.50 2.58 -5.39
C HIS A 426 24.42 3.92 -6.12
N MET A 427 23.21 4.47 -6.34
CA MET A 427 23.03 5.72 -7.08
C MET A 427 23.64 6.93 -6.37
N ASN A 428 23.69 6.92 -5.02
CA ASN A 428 24.30 8.00 -4.24
C ASN A 428 25.65 7.64 -3.62
N GLY A 429 26.26 6.51 -4.02
CA GLY A 429 27.58 6.09 -3.55
C GLY A 429 27.65 5.67 -2.08
N ILE A 430 26.53 5.25 -1.45
CA ILE A 430 26.55 4.58 -0.13
C ILE A 430 27.15 3.19 -0.29
N LEU A 431 26.73 2.44 -1.31
CA LEU A 431 27.28 1.14 -1.66
C LEU A 431 28.14 1.24 -2.92
N HIS A 432 29.18 0.41 -2.96
CA HIS A 432 30.04 0.25 -4.14
C HIS A 432 29.83 -1.13 -4.76
N PRO A 433 29.75 -1.25 -6.09
CA PRO A 433 29.46 -2.51 -6.73
C PRO A 433 30.59 -3.54 -6.51
N THR A 434 30.22 -4.82 -6.37
CA THR A 434 31.19 -5.93 -6.35
C THR A 434 31.79 -6.16 -7.74
N SER A 435 31.02 -5.90 -8.80
CA SER A 435 31.45 -5.86 -10.20
C SER A 435 30.54 -4.98 -11.04
N GLY A 436 31.01 -4.56 -12.20
CA GLY A 436 30.40 -3.48 -12.98
C GLY A 436 30.86 -2.13 -12.48
N ARG A 437 30.20 -1.07 -12.91
CA ARG A 437 30.52 0.30 -12.47
C ARG A 437 29.24 1.16 -12.34
N VAL A 438 29.34 2.19 -11.54
CA VAL A 438 28.30 3.22 -11.42
C VAL A 438 28.95 4.56 -11.72
N VAL A 439 28.44 5.24 -12.73
CA VAL A 439 28.88 6.58 -13.14
C VAL A 439 27.77 7.55 -12.78
N ALA A 440 28.09 8.55 -12.00
CA ALA A 440 27.16 9.63 -11.64
C ALA A 440 27.81 10.97 -11.97
N PHE A 441 27.10 11.82 -12.73
CA PHE A 441 27.58 13.12 -13.17
C PHE A 441 28.98 13.06 -13.82
N GLU A 442 29.15 12.08 -14.73
CA GLU A 442 30.39 11.80 -15.47
C GLU A 442 31.55 11.22 -14.65
N SER A 443 31.38 11.04 -13.33
CA SER A 443 32.40 10.49 -12.43
C SER A 443 32.05 9.06 -12.02
N ASP A 444 33.03 8.14 -12.05
CA ASP A 444 32.84 6.79 -11.47
C ASP A 444 32.87 6.90 -9.94
N ILE A 445 31.83 6.40 -9.26
CA ILE A 445 31.74 6.45 -7.79
C ILE A 445 32.86 5.69 -7.08
N ALA A 446 33.56 4.80 -7.78
CA ALA A 446 34.73 4.09 -7.24
C ALA A 446 35.99 4.96 -7.18
N GLU A 447 36.02 6.11 -7.84
CA GLU A 447 37.12 7.06 -7.78
C GLU A 447 37.19 7.75 -6.42
N LYS A 448 38.42 8.05 -5.98
CA LYS A 448 38.63 8.66 -4.67
C LYS A 448 38.00 10.07 -4.59
N GLY A 449 37.02 10.23 -3.74
CA GLY A 449 36.32 11.51 -3.52
C GLY A 449 35.01 11.64 -4.31
N ALA A 450 34.85 10.96 -5.44
CA ALA A 450 33.67 11.06 -6.28
C ALA A 450 32.35 10.75 -5.54
N ALA A 451 32.35 9.73 -4.67
CA ALA A 451 31.17 9.40 -3.86
C ALA A 451 30.72 10.53 -2.93
N ASN A 452 31.63 11.39 -2.45
CA ASN A 452 31.24 12.53 -1.61
C ASN A 452 30.58 13.65 -2.44
N ASP A 453 31.09 13.91 -3.64
CA ASP A 453 30.50 14.90 -4.56
C ASP A 453 29.11 14.44 -5.02
N VAL A 454 28.95 13.14 -5.30
CA VAL A 454 27.66 12.53 -5.68
C VAL A 454 26.63 12.67 -4.54
N ARG A 455 27.01 12.47 -3.27
CA ARG A 455 26.10 12.61 -2.12
C ARG A 455 25.55 14.02 -1.94
N GLY A 456 26.28 15.04 -2.36
CA GLY A 456 25.79 16.43 -2.35
C GLY A 456 24.76 16.72 -3.44
N ARG A 457 24.76 15.93 -4.54
CA ARG A 457 23.91 16.13 -5.71
C ARG A 457 22.77 15.11 -5.83
N VAL A 458 22.88 13.95 -5.16
CA VAL A 458 21.86 12.91 -5.08
C VAL A 458 21.32 12.85 -3.66
N GLY A 459 20.17 13.45 -3.43
CA GLY A 459 19.45 13.36 -2.16
C GLY A 459 18.70 12.04 -2.06
N VAL A 460 18.81 11.35 -0.94
CA VAL A 460 18.07 10.08 -0.68
C VAL A 460 17.18 10.24 0.53
N VAL A 461 15.91 9.94 0.35
CA VAL A 461 14.92 9.81 1.42
C VAL A 461 14.63 8.33 1.60
N PHE A 462 15.04 7.77 2.73
CA PHE A 462 14.82 6.36 3.05
C PHE A 462 13.39 6.10 3.57
N GLN A 463 12.99 4.86 3.59
CA GLN A 463 11.77 4.41 4.26
C GLN A 463 11.81 4.83 5.75
N TYR A 464 10.75 5.44 6.25
CA TYR A 464 10.69 6.04 7.60
C TYR A 464 11.77 7.12 7.86
N PRO A 465 11.77 8.21 7.08
CA PRO A 465 12.81 9.24 7.16
C PRO A 465 12.83 9.95 8.52
N GLU A 466 11.74 9.91 9.29
CA GLU A 466 11.65 10.40 10.66
C GLU A 466 12.66 9.74 11.62
N ASN A 467 13.09 8.51 11.35
CA ASN A 467 14.13 7.84 12.13
C ASN A 467 15.54 8.43 11.92
N GLN A 468 15.69 9.34 10.98
CA GLN A 468 16.96 10.01 10.69
C GLN A 468 17.13 11.33 11.44
N LEU A 469 16.09 11.81 12.11
CA LEU A 469 16.12 13.04 12.91
C LEU A 469 16.95 12.84 14.18
N PHE A 470 17.88 13.76 14.45
CA PHE A 470 18.81 13.61 15.57
C PHE A 470 19.15 14.92 16.29
N ALA A 471 18.87 16.09 15.69
CA ALA A 471 19.25 17.37 16.25
C ALA A 471 18.31 17.86 17.36
N ALA A 472 18.74 18.86 18.13
CA ALA A 472 17.94 19.43 19.21
C ALA A 472 16.77 20.27 18.68
N THR A 473 16.94 20.91 17.51
CA THR A 473 15.91 21.72 16.87
C THR A 473 15.73 21.33 15.40
N VAL A 474 14.54 21.61 14.87
CA VAL A 474 14.22 21.41 13.44
C VAL A 474 15.18 22.17 12.54
N ALA A 475 15.49 23.44 12.88
CA ALA A 475 16.40 24.23 12.08
C ALA A 475 17.81 23.63 12.01
N GLU A 476 18.32 23.10 13.14
CA GLU A 476 19.63 22.45 13.18
C GLU A 476 19.66 21.15 12.38
N ASP A 477 18.57 20.37 12.42
CA ASP A 477 18.45 19.12 11.68
C ASP A 477 18.46 19.38 10.17
N VAL A 478 17.63 20.30 9.71
CA VAL A 478 17.56 20.70 8.29
C VAL A 478 18.84 21.37 7.82
N ALA A 479 19.53 22.15 8.67
CA ALA A 479 20.80 22.82 8.36
C ALA A 479 21.99 21.86 8.22
N PHE A 480 21.88 20.64 8.71
CA PHE A 480 23.01 19.70 8.79
C PHE A 480 23.62 19.39 7.41
N GLY A 481 22.78 19.07 6.41
CA GLY A 481 23.22 18.81 5.04
C GLY A 481 23.96 20.01 4.41
N PRO A 482 23.32 21.17 4.34
CA PRO A 482 23.94 22.42 3.80
C PRO A 482 25.25 22.82 4.48
N ARG A 483 25.36 22.67 5.80
CA ARG A 483 26.61 22.92 6.53
C ARG A 483 27.72 21.96 6.13
N ASN A 484 27.41 20.70 5.94
CA ASN A 484 28.38 19.69 5.49
C ASN A 484 28.85 19.95 4.04
N LEU A 485 28.05 20.62 3.23
CA LEU A 485 28.45 21.10 1.91
C LEU A 485 29.35 22.33 1.97
N GLY A 486 29.61 22.90 3.16
CA GLY A 486 30.48 24.03 3.35
C GLY A 486 29.88 25.38 2.98
N LEU A 487 28.56 25.50 2.96
CA LEU A 487 27.85 26.75 2.67
C LEU A 487 27.97 27.76 3.81
N SER A 488 27.83 29.04 3.49
CA SER A 488 27.80 30.10 4.51
C SER A 488 26.52 29.99 5.36
N GLU A 489 26.59 30.42 6.63
CA GLU A 489 25.42 30.38 7.53
C GLU A 489 24.23 31.21 7.00
N GLU A 490 24.49 32.26 6.23
CA GLU A 490 23.43 33.04 5.57
C GLU A 490 22.70 32.18 4.50
N GLU A 491 23.46 31.48 3.68
CA GLU A 491 22.89 30.58 2.66
C GLU A 491 22.19 29.40 3.30
N VAL A 492 22.76 28.80 4.35
CA VAL A 492 22.16 27.74 5.15
C VAL A 492 20.80 28.17 5.68
N SER A 493 20.71 29.37 6.29
CA SER A 493 19.44 29.88 6.83
C SER A 493 18.36 30.03 5.76
N LYS A 494 18.73 30.57 4.58
CA LYS A 494 17.80 30.72 3.43
C LYS A 494 17.29 29.37 2.93
N ARG A 495 18.17 28.38 2.83
CA ARG A 495 17.82 27.04 2.38
C ARG A 495 16.91 26.31 3.39
N VAL A 496 17.19 26.46 4.70
CA VAL A 496 16.33 25.94 5.77
C VAL A 496 14.92 26.52 5.67
N GLU A 497 14.79 27.83 5.57
CA GLU A 497 13.50 28.51 5.46
C GLU A 497 12.74 28.07 4.20
N ARG A 498 13.41 28.05 3.05
CA ARG A 498 12.82 27.61 1.77
C ARG A 498 12.35 26.16 1.83
N SER A 499 13.21 25.25 2.29
CA SER A 499 12.87 23.82 2.30
C SER A 499 11.75 23.49 3.28
N LEU A 500 11.71 24.12 4.47
CA LEU A 500 10.57 23.98 5.38
C LEU A 500 9.27 24.49 4.76
N SER A 501 9.31 25.63 4.07
CA SER A 501 8.16 26.19 3.37
C SER A 501 7.70 25.27 2.23
N THR A 502 8.62 24.70 1.46
CA THR A 502 8.34 23.76 0.35
C THR A 502 7.58 22.52 0.85
N VAL A 503 7.95 22.00 2.01
CA VAL A 503 7.24 20.84 2.60
C VAL A 503 5.96 21.22 3.36
N GLY A 504 5.52 22.49 3.27
CA GLY A 504 4.27 22.96 3.89
C GLY A 504 4.36 23.10 5.41
N LEU A 505 5.55 23.37 5.95
CA LEU A 505 5.76 23.69 7.36
C LEU A 505 6.06 25.20 7.48
N ASN A 506 5.45 25.87 8.48
CA ASN A 506 5.74 27.27 8.78
C ASN A 506 7.09 27.39 9.52
N PRO A 507 8.15 27.98 8.89
CA PRO A 507 9.47 28.04 9.53
C PRO A 507 9.47 28.82 10.85
N GLU A 508 8.68 29.89 10.97
CA GLU A 508 8.63 30.73 12.18
C GLU A 508 8.08 29.96 13.40
N GLU A 509 7.17 29.02 13.17
CA GLU A 509 6.53 28.24 14.23
C GLU A 509 7.32 26.99 14.61
N ILE A 510 8.06 26.39 13.64
CA ILE A 510 8.58 25.03 13.81
C ILE A 510 10.11 24.99 13.98
N ALA A 511 10.84 25.97 13.45
CA ALA A 511 12.31 25.92 13.37
C ALA A 511 13.01 25.76 14.72
N ALA A 512 12.47 26.41 15.77
CA ALA A 512 13.03 26.35 17.13
C ALA A 512 12.53 25.16 17.96
N ARG A 513 11.54 24.40 17.47
CA ARG A 513 10.99 23.26 18.20
C ARG A 513 11.88 22.03 18.07
N SER A 514 11.77 21.13 19.06
CA SER A 514 12.40 19.82 18.96
C SER A 514 11.68 18.96 17.89
N PRO A 515 12.41 18.29 16.98
CA PRO A 515 11.80 17.36 16.04
C PRO A 515 10.97 16.28 16.73
N PHE A 516 11.37 15.86 17.92
CA PHE A 516 10.73 14.78 18.70
C PHE A 516 9.40 15.17 19.35
N GLU A 517 9.08 16.48 19.40
CA GLU A 517 7.79 16.99 19.86
C GLU A 517 6.73 17.10 18.75
N LEU A 518 7.14 16.80 17.52
CA LEU A 518 6.30 16.92 16.35
C LEU A 518 5.49 15.65 16.12
N SER A 519 4.34 15.78 15.42
CA SER A 519 3.61 14.60 14.93
C SER A 519 4.47 13.83 13.91
N GLY A 520 4.25 12.52 13.77
CA GLY A 520 5.00 11.68 12.83
C GLY A 520 4.98 12.23 11.39
N GLY A 521 3.84 12.78 10.94
CA GLY A 521 3.76 13.43 9.62
C GLY A 521 4.58 14.70 9.52
N GLN A 522 4.69 15.49 10.59
CA GLN A 522 5.57 16.67 10.63
C GLN A 522 7.04 16.26 10.68
N GLN A 523 7.39 15.24 11.49
CA GLN A 523 8.75 14.69 11.55
C GLN A 523 9.22 14.24 10.16
N ARG A 524 8.39 13.50 9.43
CA ARG A 524 8.68 13.07 8.06
C ARG A 524 8.92 14.23 7.11
N ARG A 525 8.10 15.29 7.20
CA ARG A 525 8.28 16.51 6.39
C ARG A 525 9.59 17.24 6.76
N VAL A 526 9.98 17.28 8.03
CA VAL A 526 11.27 17.85 8.47
C VAL A 526 12.44 17.05 7.89
N ALA A 527 12.41 15.73 7.98
CA ALA A 527 13.45 14.88 7.40
C ALA A 527 13.55 15.07 5.88
N PHE A 528 12.41 15.18 5.19
CA PHE A 528 12.38 15.49 3.76
C PHE A 528 12.94 16.88 3.45
N ALA A 529 12.60 17.91 4.25
CA ALA A 529 13.16 19.24 4.13
C ALA A 529 14.68 19.25 4.28
N GLY A 530 15.24 18.42 5.17
CA GLY A 530 16.69 18.24 5.35
C GLY A 530 17.40 17.76 4.08
N VAL A 531 16.75 16.87 3.30
CA VAL A 531 17.28 16.44 2.01
C VAL A 531 17.14 17.53 0.95
N LEU A 532 15.98 18.21 0.88
CA LEU A 532 15.75 19.29 -0.08
C LEU A 532 16.66 20.51 0.15
N ALA A 533 17.04 20.78 1.41
CA ALA A 533 17.93 21.88 1.76
C ALA A 533 19.33 21.75 1.12
N MET A 534 19.74 20.56 0.73
CA MET A 534 20.97 20.35 -0.05
C MET A 534 20.84 20.79 -1.51
N GLU A 535 19.60 21.04 -2.00
CA GLU A 535 19.26 21.33 -3.40
C GLU A 535 19.83 20.27 -4.37
N PRO A 536 19.41 19.00 -4.21
CA PRO A 536 19.92 17.92 -5.03
C PRO A 536 19.46 18.05 -6.49
N GLU A 537 20.27 17.54 -7.44
CA GLU A 537 19.88 17.42 -8.85
C GLU A 537 19.06 16.16 -9.13
N VAL A 538 19.24 15.13 -8.30
CA VAL A 538 18.46 13.88 -8.32
C VAL A 538 17.92 13.61 -6.93
N LEU A 539 16.62 13.42 -6.81
CA LEU A 539 15.93 13.02 -5.59
C LEU A 539 15.54 11.54 -5.67
N VAL A 540 16.07 10.73 -4.77
CA VAL A 540 15.78 9.31 -4.67
C VAL A 540 14.89 9.07 -3.45
N LEU A 541 13.74 8.44 -3.67
CA LEU A 541 12.70 8.20 -2.67
C LEU A 541 12.49 6.69 -2.50
N ASP A 542 12.78 6.15 -1.31
CA ASP A 542 12.55 4.72 -0.99
C ASP A 542 11.24 4.58 -0.21
N GLU A 543 10.18 4.19 -0.90
CA GLU A 543 8.83 3.99 -0.35
C GLU A 543 8.33 5.19 0.48
N PRO A 544 8.34 6.41 -0.09
CA PRO A 544 8.16 7.63 0.68
C PRO A 544 6.75 7.80 1.26
N ALA A 545 5.76 7.12 0.69
CA ALA A 545 4.37 7.19 1.10
C ALA A 545 3.96 6.08 2.09
N ALA A 546 4.87 5.16 2.45
CA ALA A 546 4.57 4.07 3.37
C ALA A 546 4.15 4.58 4.76
N GLY A 547 3.02 4.11 5.29
CA GLY A 547 2.49 4.49 6.61
C GLY A 547 1.90 5.92 6.69
N LEU A 548 1.74 6.61 5.57
CA LEU A 548 0.96 7.86 5.51
C LEU A 548 -0.53 7.55 5.36
N ASP A 549 -1.37 8.37 6.00
CA ASP A 549 -2.80 8.36 5.69
C ASP A 549 -3.05 8.87 4.25
N PRO A 550 -4.21 8.59 3.65
CA PRO A 550 -4.50 8.93 2.25
C PRO A 550 -4.31 10.40 1.91
N LYS A 551 -4.70 11.30 2.81
CA LYS A 551 -4.54 12.76 2.62
C LYS A 551 -3.07 13.18 2.66
N ALA A 552 -2.33 12.70 3.65
CA ALA A 552 -0.91 13.00 3.77
C ALA A 552 -0.12 12.40 2.59
N ARG A 553 -0.48 11.17 2.16
CA ARG A 553 0.09 10.52 0.98
C ARG A 553 -0.16 11.35 -0.28
N LYS A 554 -1.40 11.73 -0.56
CA LYS A 554 -1.73 12.56 -1.71
C LYS A 554 -0.96 13.88 -1.69
N SER A 555 -1.01 14.61 -0.57
CA SER A 555 -0.29 15.88 -0.42
C SER A 555 1.23 15.73 -0.62
N PHE A 556 1.81 14.61 -0.19
CA PHE A 556 3.23 14.31 -0.39
C PHE A 556 3.54 14.03 -1.86
N LEU A 557 2.74 13.21 -2.53
CA LEU A 557 2.94 12.87 -3.95
C LEU A 557 2.70 14.07 -4.85
N ASP A 558 1.70 14.91 -4.57
CA ASP A 558 1.45 16.17 -5.28
C ASP A 558 2.66 17.14 -5.14
N MET A 559 3.27 17.20 -3.95
CA MET A 559 4.48 18.00 -3.73
C MET A 559 5.68 17.46 -4.53
N VAL A 560 5.89 16.14 -4.57
CA VAL A 560 6.97 15.52 -5.35
C VAL A 560 6.73 15.74 -6.86
N SER A 561 5.48 15.63 -7.33
CA SER A 561 5.12 15.94 -8.73
C SER A 561 5.44 17.38 -9.08
N HIS A 562 5.11 18.32 -8.20
CA HIS A 562 5.42 19.74 -8.42
C HIS A 562 6.93 20.01 -8.48
N LEU A 563 7.72 19.40 -7.61
CA LEU A 563 9.19 19.50 -7.68
C LEU A 563 9.76 18.93 -8.99
N HIS A 564 9.17 17.84 -9.48
CA HIS A 564 9.53 17.28 -10.78
C HIS A 564 9.16 18.23 -11.93
N GLU A 565 7.96 18.82 -11.92
CA GLU A 565 7.53 19.82 -12.90
C GLU A 565 8.45 21.06 -12.93
N GLU A 566 9.06 21.42 -11.79
CA GLU A 566 10.11 22.46 -11.70
C GLU A 566 11.46 22.01 -12.28
N GLY A 567 11.59 20.74 -12.72
CA GLY A 567 12.77 20.21 -13.41
C GLY A 567 13.67 19.31 -12.55
N LEU A 568 13.25 18.95 -11.33
CA LEU A 568 13.98 18.00 -10.49
C LEU A 568 13.88 16.59 -11.08
N THR A 569 15.01 15.89 -11.19
CA THR A 569 15.03 14.47 -11.55
C THR A 569 14.62 13.65 -10.34
N VAL A 570 13.64 12.74 -10.50
CA VAL A 570 13.11 11.93 -9.40
C VAL A 570 13.27 10.44 -9.69
N VAL A 571 13.73 9.69 -8.70
CA VAL A 571 13.72 8.21 -8.71
C VAL A 571 12.88 7.76 -7.52
N MET A 572 11.78 7.06 -7.76
CA MET A 572 10.88 6.63 -6.70
C MET A 572 10.72 5.10 -6.68
N VAL A 573 11.03 4.51 -5.54
CA VAL A 573 10.66 3.12 -5.26
C VAL A 573 9.27 3.10 -4.64
N SER A 574 8.35 2.31 -5.20
CA SER A 574 7.00 2.15 -4.64
C SER A 574 6.49 0.72 -4.83
N HIS A 575 5.67 0.28 -3.89
CA HIS A 575 4.86 -0.95 -4.01
C HIS A 575 3.47 -0.67 -4.59
N ASN A 576 3.08 0.60 -4.70
CA ASN A 576 1.82 1.00 -5.29
C ASN A 576 2.03 1.26 -6.79
N MET A 577 1.42 0.40 -7.61
CA MET A 577 1.56 0.47 -9.06
C MET A 577 0.79 1.66 -9.64
N ASP A 578 -0.31 2.08 -8.99
CA ASP A 578 -1.09 3.24 -9.42
C ASP A 578 -0.31 4.54 -9.23
N ASP A 579 0.48 4.68 -8.13
CA ASP A 579 1.39 5.82 -7.96
C ASP A 579 2.42 5.89 -9.09
N LEU A 580 3.05 4.73 -9.40
CA LEU A 580 4.05 4.66 -10.47
C LEU A 580 3.44 4.95 -11.84
N ALA A 581 2.21 4.49 -12.09
CA ALA A 581 1.52 4.74 -13.35
C ALA A 581 1.15 6.21 -13.56
N ASN A 582 0.77 6.89 -12.48
CA ASN A 582 0.31 8.26 -12.53
C ASN A 582 1.43 9.31 -12.51
N LEU A 583 2.59 8.99 -11.90
CA LEU A 583 3.66 9.95 -11.64
C LEU A 583 4.90 9.77 -12.52
N CYS A 584 5.18 8.53 -12.97
CA CYS A 584 6.46 8.24 -13.60
C CYS A 584 6.40 8.33 -15.12
N ASP A 585 7.46 8.87 -15.72
CA ASP A 585 7.67 8.83 -17.18
C ASP A 585 8.08 7.43 -17.64
N ARG A 586 8.84 6.73 -16.80
CA ARG A 586 9.36 5.38 -17.06
C ARG A 586 9.38 4.55 -15.79
N VAL A 587 9.10 3.26 -15.92
CA VAL A 587 9.10 2.29 -14.82
C VAL A 587 10.11 1.18 -15.11
N ALA A 588 10.93 0.84 -14.11
CA ALA A 588 11.86 -0.27 -14.10
C ALA A 588 11.40 -1.32 -13.08
N VAL A 589 11.25 -2.56 -13.49
CA VAL A 589 10.79 -3.66 -12.65
C VAL A 589 11.96 -4.54 -12.24
N MET A 590 12.17 -4.68 -10.93
CA MET A 590 13.21 -5.52 -10.33
C MET A 590 12.65 -6.84 -9.82
N SER A 591 13.33 -7.94 -10.13
CA SER A 591 13.04 -9.26 -9.57
C SER A 591 14.32 -10.04 -9.34
N GLU A 592 14.47 -10.67 -8.16
CA GLU A 592 15.64 -11.51 -7.79
C GLU A 592 17.00 -10.84 -8.08
N GLY A 593 17.13 -9.55 -7.78
CA GLY A 593 18.35 -8.77 -8.02
C GLY A 593 18.61 -8.39 -9.47
N LYS A 594 17.67 -8.60 -10.39
CA LYS A 594 17.80 -8.31 -11.83
C LYS A 594 16.77 -7.28 -12.28
N LEU A 595 17.11 -6.53 -13.30
CA LEU A 595 16.15 -5.74 -14.05
C LEU A 595 15.38 -6.68 -15.01
N LEU A 596 14.08 -6.84 -14.75
CA LEU A 596 13.23 -7.72 -15.53
C LEU A 596 12.72 -7.04 -16.80
N MET A 597 12.21 -5.82 -16.66
CA MET A 597 11.69 -5.00 -17.76
C MET A 597 11.79 -3.52 -17.42
N GLU A 598 11.83 -2.67 -18.42
CA GLU A 598 11.67 -1.22 -18.29
C GLU A 598 10.90 -0.68 -19.51
N GLY A 599 10.17 0.39 -19.30
CA GLY A 599 9.36 1.05 -20.34
C GLY A 599 8.50 2.15 -19.75
N THR A 600 7.63 2.72 -20.57
CA THR A 600 6.57 3.61 -20.08
C THR A 600 5.61 2.84 -19.16
N PRO A 601 4.89 3.53 -18.25
CA PRO A 601 3.89 2.87 -17.40
C PRO A 601 2.90 2.02 -18.20
N ALA A 602 2.43 2.52 -19.35
CA ALA A 602 1.50 1.79 -20.20
C ALA A 602 2.09 0.48 -20.76
N GLU A 603 3.36 0.49 -21.18
CA GLU A 603 4.06 -0.71 -21.68
C GLU A 603 4.33 -1.74 -20.59
N VAL A 604 4.70 -1.27 -19.39
CA VAL A 604 5.05 -2.15 -18.26
C VAL A 604 3.79 -2.79 -17.67
N PHE A 605 2.77 -1.98 -17.37
CA PHE A 605 1.58 -2.47 -16.67
C PHE A 605 0.61 -3.26 -17.56
N SER A 606 0.67 -3.11 -18.89
CA SER A 606 -0.04 -4.00 -19.83
C SER A 606 0.44 -5.46 -19.78
N ARG A 607 1.63 -5.73 -19.24
CA ARG A 607 2.22 -7.08 -19.08
C ARG A 607 1.80 -7.74 -17.77
N ALA A 608 0.50 -7.75 -17.47
CA ALA A 608 -0.07 -8.20 -16.21
C ALA A 608 0.37 -9.62 -15.80
N ASP A 609 0.43 -10.57 -16.74
CA ASP A 609 0.83 -11.96 -16.48
C ASP A 609 2.28 -12.06 -16.00
N GLU A 610 3.19 -11.28 -16.60
CA GLU A 610 4.60 -11.27 -16.23
C GLU A 610 4.81 -10.61 -14.86
N LEU A 611 4.09 -9.53 -14.56
CA LEU A 611 4.09 -8.88 -13.26
C LEU A 611 3.56 -9.82 -12.17
N THR A 612 2.46 -10.51 -12.45
CA THR A 612 1.87 -11.49 -11.53
C THR A 612 2.81 -12.67 -11.27
N ALA A 613 3.52 -13.15 -12.28
CA ALA A 613 4.50 -14.23 -12.15
C ALA A 613 5.62 -13.89 -11.16
N VAL A 614 6.04 -12.62 -11.09
CA VAL A 614 7.06 -12.12 -10.16
C VAL A 614 6.47 -11.54 -8.85
N GLY A 615 5.15 -11.69 -8.64
CA GLY A 615 4.50 -11.31 -7.39
C GLY A 615 4.11 -9.85 -7.27
N LEU A 616 4.10 -9.12 -8.36
CA LEU A 616 3.60 -7.76 -8.41
C LEU A 616 2.13 -7.74 -8.84
N ALA A 617 1.41 -6.75 -8.37
CA ALA A 617 0.10 -6.40 -8.92
C ALA A 617 0.29 -5.57 -10.20
N THR A 618 -0.73 -5.54 -11.04
CA THR A 618 -0.87 -4.49 -12.06
C THR A 618 -1.56 -3.26 -11.45
N THR A 619 -1.80 -2.22 -12.24
CA THR A 619 -2.61 -1.07 -11.80
C THR A 619 -4.07 -1.47 -11.64
N SER A 620 -4.82 -0.78 -10.77
CA SER A 620 -6.26 -0.99 -10.60
C SER A 620 -7.03 -0.82 -11.92
N PRO A 621 -6.75 0.21 -12.76
CA PRO A 621 -7.36 0.34 -14.08
C PRO A 621 -7.10 -0.86 -15.01
N GLU A 622 -5.88 -1.35 -15.08
CA GLU A 622 -5.55 -2.50 -15.95
C GLU A 622 -6.14 -3.82 -15.43
N HIS A 623 -6.17 -4.00 -14.10
CA HIS A 623 -6.85 -5.15 -13.50
C HIS A 623 -8.34 -5.15 -13.85
N PHE A 624 -9.00 -4.01 -13.73
CA PHE A 624 -10.40 -3.86 -14.10
C PHE A 624 -10.63 -4.11 -15.60
N ALA A 625 -9.75 -3.58 -16.46
CA ALA A 625 -9.80 -3.85 -17.90
C ALA A 625 -9.67 -5.34 -18.23
N ASN A 626 -8.84 -6.09 -17.47
CA ASN A 626 -8.72 -7.54 -17.62
C ASN A 626 -10.03 -8.26 -17.24
N LEU A 627 -10.68 -7.87 -16.14
CA LEU A 627 -11.99 -8.40 -15.77
C LEU A 627 -13.03 -8.20 -16.88
N LEU A 628 -13.03 -7.03 -17.52
CA LEU A 628 -13.91 -6.74 -18.65
C LEU A 628 -13.59 -7.59 -19.89
N ARG A 629 -12.30 -7.82 -20.18
CA ARG A 629 -11.85 -8.72 -21.29
C ARG A 629 -12.30 -10.15 -21.05
N GLU A 630 -12.12 -10.68 -19.84
CA GLU A 630 -12.59 -11.99 -19.42
C GLU A 630 -14.10 -12.12 -19.54
N GLY A 631 -14.85 -11.05 -19.24
CA GLY A 631 -16.29 -10.95 -19.45
C GLY A 631 -16.72 -10.78 -20.91
N GLY A 632 -15.78 -10.73 -21.87
CA GLY A 632 -16.03 -10.69 -23.31
C GLY A 632 -16.19 -9.28 -23.92
N LEU A 633 -15.91 -8.21 -23.17
CA LEU A 633 -15.89 -6.86 -23.71
C LEU A 633 -14.55 -6.61 -24.44
N PRO A 634 -14.54 -6.06 -25.67
CA PRO A 634 -13.31 -5.84 -26.44
C PRO A 634 -12.51 -4.65 -25.88
N MET A 635 -11.81 -4.85 -24.78
CA MET A 635 -10.91 -3.85 -24.19
C MET A 635 -9.54 -3.89 -24.87
N PRO A 636 -8.91 -2.75 -25.18
CA PRO A 636 -7.54 -2.71 -25.72
C PRO A 636 -6.55 -3.29 -24.72
N HIS A 637 -5.45 -3.85 -25.22
CA HIS A 637 -4.38 -4.44 -24.38
C HIS A 637 -3.37 -3.38 -23.89
N GLU A 638 -3.39 -2.19 -24.43
CA GLU A 638 -2.48 -1.10 -24.09
C GLU A 638 -3.26 0.21 -23.91
N GLY A 639 -2.72 1.12 -23.10
CA GLY A 639 -3.26 2.47 -22.95
C GLY A 639 -4.37 2.63 -21.90
N LEU A 640 -4.62 1.63 -21.05
CA LEU A 640 -5.64 1.68 -20.01
C LEU A 640 -5.03 1.79 -18.58
N ALA A 641 -3.87 2.42 -18.46
CA ALA A 641 -3.15 2.51 -17.20
C ALA A 641 -3.79 3.48 -16.17
N THR A 642 -4.76 4.31 -16.59
CA THR A 642 -5.40 5.31 -15.73
C THR A 642 -6.92 5.21 -15.79
N GLU A 643 -7.60 5.72 -14.74
CA GLU A 643 -9.06 5.79 -14.65
C GLU A 643 -9.69 6.54 -15.82
N ASP A 644 -9.14 7.72 -16.15
CA ASP A 644 -9.63 8.56 -17.26
C ASP A 644 -9.59 7.82 -18.59
N SER A 645 -8.58 6.98 -18.82
CA SER A 645 -8.47 6.19 -20.05
C SER A 645 -9.58 5.14 -20.17
N ILE A 646 -9.95 4.50 -19.07
CA ILE A 646 -11.07 3.55 -19.02
C ILE A 646 -12.40 4.26 -19.27
N VAL A 647 -12.64 5.38 -18.58
CA VAL A 647 -13.89 6.16 -18.72
C VAL A 647 -14.05 6.62 -20.16
N ALA A 648 -12.97 7.17 -20.76
CA ALA A 648 -13.00 7.63 -22.16
C ALA A 648 -13.29 6.49 -23.13
N TYR A 649 -12.67 5.32 -22.91
CA TYR A 649 -12.89 4.15 -23.77
C TYR A 649 -14.32 3.62 -23.66
N LEU A 650 -14.81 3.34 -22.45
CA LEU A 650 -16.15 2.81 -22.24
C LEU A 650 -17.24 3.77 -22.72
N ARG A 651 -17.06 5.09 -22.52
CA ARG A 651 -17.95 6.11 -23.09
C ARG A 651 -18.00 6.06 -24.63
N GLY A 652 -16.88 5.76 -25.28
CA GLY A 652 -16.81 5.65 -26.74
C GLY A 652 -17.49 4.41 -27.32
N LEU A 653 -17.81 3.41 -26.48
CA LEU A 653 -18.52 2.18 -26.87
C LEU A 653 -20.06 2.31 -26.79
N ILE A 654 -20.60 3.29 -26.08
CA ILE A 654 -22.02 3.61 -25.94
C ILE A 654 -22.43 4.66 -26.96
#